data_18590c12855785891a7b373d47fdae86
#
_entry.id   18590c12855785891a7b373d47fdae86
#
_cell.length_a   1.000
_cell.length_b   1.000
_cell.length_c   1.000
_cell.angle_alpha   90.00
_cell.angle_beta   90.00
_cell.angle_gamma   90.00
#
_symmetry.space_group_name_H-M   'P 1'
#
loop_
_entity.id
_entity.type
_entity.pdbx_description
1 polymer ?
#
loop_
_entity_poly.entity_id
_entity_poly.type
_entity_poly.pdbx_seq_one_letter_code
_entity_poly.pdbx_strand_id
1 'polypeptide(L)'
;MAKSHTGIKPIIEFFLDLFVLQTLGPGREADSAKAYQVSENPAKTTVYEFAVKGRGRTKHRRMSVQPIGGQVGSKSVCYKVIYDDLLVIKIPPNPITDFAEYLKYIHREHRIVNRLSPGISCIFPRLEAILKMVPFLKFSDERPPEETENAYINQLTRRPGLQQYLKIGGSFVFFMNLSDHMFFNQVIESMHSLRDRVRNDILKNLPGAFEDPSAFEALYGEENYPVYLELWNIFSQYEDKVKLLGENYGQELSVPEYRWKEWFFFFLAGLQPDIQTGAVSEEFRRDLNSHAGRVISENKQNVQQIYRTVHKRVKQKNFESNLARIKGVIVNVLDLLGQLKERNLALRDLKPDNMYIDRHLDAADHILANPEVYGFGLIDLETAVCFDPGQTPGQPLLAGTPAYATPSHLFANKHLENLYPGQLARTFYMQDWYAAVGIMFNVITGRLLFAKTARLMPEIMRAKKQGTKSIAETAALYKTISGRFWETAINEFREKTNIFAGRLSALEMELPGHLNELLRKEAKKEQKLIKTHIDFLLKKSPEMNRYRDKISNASHSSVAGIIKKYKSTRPAPAGQTNATTQILSLVARHKYRQEHLQHAGNRLSGPVKGDFLLSFVFDRAFYAMHRQEWFKKQPCPIGPCLEKYGIFQSSK
;
A
#
# COMPACT_ATOMS: atom_id res chain seq x y z
N MET A 1 -13.86 23.77 -12.69
CA MET A 1 -13.98 22.90 -11.50
C MET A 1 -15.44 22.52 -11.33
N ALA A 2 -15.86 21.37 -11.84
CA ALA A 2 -17.20 20.84 -11.56
C ALA A 2 -17.16 20.27 -10.14
N LYS A 3 -17.92 20.84 -9.22
CA LYS A 3 -18.17 20.27 -7.89
C LYS A 3 -18.86 18.92 -8.13
N SER A 4 -18.23 17.82 -7.73
CA SER A 4 -18.81 16.48 -7.79
C SER A 4 -20.04 16.44 -6.87
N HIS A 5 -21.24 16.39 -7.46
CA HIS A 5 -22.52 16.20 -6.77
C HIS A 5 -22.73 14.70 -6.41
N THR A 6 -21.73 14.05 -5.85
CA THR A 6 -21.88 12.67 -5.36
C THR A 6 -21.88 12.64 -3.84
N GLY A 7 -22.89 13.31 -3.27
CA GLY A 7 -23.23 13.16 -1.86
C GLY A 7 -23.88 11.78 -1.60
N ILE A 8 -23.95 11.37 -0.35
CA ILE A 8 -24.62 10.14 0.12
C ILE A 8 -26.12 10.16 -0.26
N LYS A 9 -26.73 11.33 -0.42
CA LYS A 9 -28.16 11.52 -0.69
C LYS A 9 -28.69 10.72 -1.89
N PRO A 10 -28.08 10.73 -3.08
CA PRO A 10 -28.57 9.91 -4.20
C PRO A 10 -28.54 8.39 -3.92
N ILE A 11 -27.59 7.93 -3.09
CA ILE A 11 -27.52 6.52 -2.67
C ILE A 11 -28.71 6.19 -1.76
N ILE A 12 -29.03 7.08 -0.81
CA ILE A 12 -30.16 6.89 0.09
C ILE A 12 -31.47 6.84 -0.70
N GLU A 13 -31.67 7.78 -1.63
CA GLU A 13 -32.84 7.83 -2.50
C GLU A 13 -32.98 6.53 -3.32
N PHE A 14 -31.91 6.06 -3.93
CA PHE A 14 -31.90 4.80 -4.68
C PHE A 14 -32.36 3.59 -3.84
N PHE A 15 -31.84 3.42 -2.63
CA PHE A 15 -32.21 2.31 -1.76
C PHE A 15 -33.59 2.49 -1.14
N LEU A 16 -34.03 3.71 -0.91
CA LEU A 16 -35.42 3.98 -0.49
C LEU A 16 -36.42 3.57 -1.59
N ASP A 17 -36.16 3.94 -2.85
CA ASP A 17 -36.98 3.53 -4.01
C ASP A 17 -36.97 2.00 -4.19
N LEU A 18 -35.83 1.36 -4.01
CA LEU A 18 -35.73 -0.10 -4.02
C LEU A 18 -36.53 -0.71 -2.89
N PHE A 19 -36.56 -0.13 -1.69
CA PHE A 19 -37.38 -0.62 -0.58
C PHE A 19 -38.85 -0.42 -0.81
N VAL A 20 -39.28 0.69 -1.42
CA VAL A 20 -40.68 0.88 -1.88
C VAL A 20 -41.08 -0.23 -2.83
N LEU A 21 -40.25 -0.50 -3.83
CA LEU A 21 -40.47 -1.56 -4.82
C LEU A 21 -40.57 -2.95 -4.18
N GLN A 22 -39.70 -3.29 -3.25
CA GLN A 22 -39.72 -4.55 -2.52
C GLN A 22 -40.94 -4.70 -1.61
N THR A 23 -41.46 -3.57 -1.09
CA THR A 23 -42.57 -3.55 -0.15
C THR A 23 -43.91 -3.61 -0.86
N LEU A 24 -44.11 -2.88 -1.95
CA LEU A 24 -45.39 -2.68 -2.61
C LEU A 24 -45.53 -3.40 -3.95
N GLY A 25 -44.40 -3.76 -4.56
CA GLY A 25 -44.34 -4.31 -5.91
C GLY A 25 -44.29 -3.24 -7.01
N PRO A 26 -44.05 -3.65 -8.27
CA PRO A 26 -43.91 -2.75 -9.40
C PRO A 26 -45.19 -1.94 -9.68
N GLY A 27 -45.01 -0.65 -10.05
CA GLY A 27 -46.10 0.23 -10.47
C GLY A 27 -47.05 0.68 -9.34
N ARG A 28 -46.65 0.50 -8.07
CA ARG A 28 -47.43 0.96 -6.91
C ARG A 28 -46.71 2.05 -6.18
N GLU A 29 -47.43 3.12 -5.86
CA GLU A 29 -46.92 4.22 -5.07
C GLU A 29 -47.11 3.97 -3.57
N ALA A 30 -46.19 4.48 -2.76
CA ALA A 30 -46.30 4.46 -1.31
C ALA A 30 -47.13 5.64 -0.83
N ASP A 31 -48.01 5.43 0.19
CA ASP A 31 -48.70 6.51 0.87
C ASP A 31 -47.70 7.51 1.48
N SER A 32 -46.57 7.01 1.96
CA SER A 32 -45.38 7.79 2.34
C SER A 32 -44.11 6.93 2.34
N ALA A 33 -42.98 7.50 1.91
CA ALA A 33 -41.66 6.90 1.98
C ALA A 33 -40.67 7.93 2.55
N LYS A 34 -40.01 7.58 3.62
CA LYS A 34 -39.08 8.48 4.31
C LYS A 34 -37.83 7.74 4.75
N ALA A 35 -36.68 8.45 4.72
CA ALA A 35 -35.40 8.00 5.26
C ALA A 35 -35.00 8.91 6.44
N TYR A 36 -34.63 8.33 7.56
CA TYR A 36 -34.20 9.04 8.75
C TYR A 36 -32.79 8.62 9.10
N GLN A 37 -31.91 9.57 9.39
CA GLN A 37 -30.60 9.27 9.96
C GLN A 37 -30.77 8.90 11.44
N VAL A 38 -30.35 7.69 11.82
CA VAL A 38 -30.49 7.16 13.18
C VAL A 38 -29.24 7.37 14.00
N SER A 39 -28.08 7.15 13.41
CA SER A 39 -26.80 7.30 14.11
C SER A 39 -25.67 7.56 13.14
N GLU A 40 -24.59 8.18 13.65
CA GLU A 40 -23.31 8.33 12.97
C GLU A 40 -22.21 7.87 13.93
N ASN A 41 -21.38 6.93 13.49
CA ASN A 41 -20.29 6.38 14.28
C ASN A 41 -18.97 7.15 13.98
N PRO A 42 -18.00 7.25 14.93
CA PRO A 42 -16.66 7.79 14.71
C PRO A 42 -15.92 7.21 13.49
N ALA A 43 -16.28 6.00 13.06
CA ALA A 43 -15.79 5.37 11.81
C ALA A 43 -16.41 5.94 10.53
N LYS A 44 -17.16 7.06 10.60
CA LYS A 44 -17.89 7.66 9.47
C LYS A 44 -18.96 6.75 8.85
N THR A 45 -19.43 5.76 9.59
CA THR A 45 -20.57 4.93 9.17
C THR A 45 -21.84 5.61 9.60
N THR A 46 -22.70 5.95 8.63
CA THR A 46 -24.01 6.55 8.90
C THR A 46 -25.08 5.49 8.73
N VAL A 47 -25.97 5.37 9.71
CA VAL A 47 -27.10 4.44 9.69
C VAL A 47 -28.37 5.21 9.41
N TYR A 48 -29.10 4.73 8.41
CA TYR A 48 -30.42 5.23 8.03
C TYR A 48 -31.50 4.19 8.31
N GLU A 49 -32.67 4.67 8.72
CA GLU A 49 -33.89 3.86 8.81
C GLU A 49 -34.87 4.35 7.74
N PHE A 50 -35.31 3.42 6.90
CA PHE A 50 -36.37 3.64 5.92
C PHE A 50 -37.71 3.26 6.50
N ALA A 51 -38.73 4.11 6.34
CA ALA A 51 -40.11 3.82 6.69
C ALA A 51 -40.97 4.01 5.44
N VAL A 52 -41.62 2.92 5.01
CA VAL A 52 -42.51 2.89 3.84
C VAL A 52 -43.90 2.48 4.30
N LYS A 53 -44.88 3.37 4.10
CA LYS A 53 -46.29 3.15 4.40
C LYS A 53 -47.06 2.77 3.11
N GLY A 54 -47.78 1.67 3.15
CA GLY A 54 -48.63 1.24 2.06
C GLY A 54 -49.69 0.24 2.55
N ARG A 55 -50.89 0.29 2.03
CA ARG A 55 -52.02 -0.55 2.41
C ARG A 55 -52.31 -0.55 3.92
N GLY A 56 -52.18 0.59 4.57
CA GLY A 56 -52.46 0.75 6.00
C GLY A 56 -51.37 0.20 6.94
N ARG A 57 -50.26 -0.34 6.43
CA ARG A 57 -49.15 -0.85 7.22
C ARG A 57 -47.86 -0.09 6.90
N THR A 58 -47.04 0.17 7.94
CA THR A 58 -45.70 0.75 7.77
C THR A 58 -44.66 -0.36 7.94
N LYS A 59 -43.75 -0.48 6.98
CA LYS A 59 -42.57 -1.35 7.07
C LYS A 59 -41.34 -0.53 7.29
N HIS A 60 -40.42 -1.06 8.06
CA HIS A 60 -39.14 -0.42 8.40
C HIS A 60 -37.98 -1.28 7.93
N ARG A 61 -36.88 -0.64 7.50
CA ARG A 61 -35.60 -1.28 7.16
C ARG A 61 -34.46 -0.36 7.48
N ARG A 62 -33.36 -0.93 7.95
CA ARG A 62 -32.12 -0.19 8.21
C ARG A 62 -31.11 -0.41 7.09
N MET A 63 -30.34 0.65 6.81
CA MET A 63 -29.24 0.66 5.88
C MET A 63 -28.06 1.39 6.53
N SER A 64 -26.84 0.85 6.38
CA SER A 64 -25.64 1.59 6.74
C SER A 64 -24.85 1.97 5.49
N VAL A 65 -24.27 3.17 5.51
CA VAL A 65 -23.41 3.68 4.42
C VAL A 65 -22.11 4.19 5.02
N GLN A 66 -21.00 3.77 4.43
CA GLN A 66 -19.68 4.20 4.81
C GLN A 66 -18.84 4.51 3.56
N PRO A 67 -18.21 5.70 3.44
CA PRO A 67 -17.27 5.96 2.36
C PRO A 67 -16.03 5.07 2.52
N ILE A 68 -15.59 4.46 1.41
CA ILE A 68 -14.35 3.66 1.34
C ILE A 68 -13.31 4.46 0.58
N GLY A 69 -12.09 4.53 1.11
CA GLY A 69 -10.96 5.15 0.41
C GLY A 69 -11.04 6.67 0.43
N GLY A 70 -10.39 7.28 1.41
CA GLY A 70 -10.24 8.74 1.55
C GLY A 70 -8.88 9.27 1.11
N GLN A 71 -8.03 8.46 0.48
CA GLN A 71 -6.69 8.89 0.10
C GLN A 71 -6.68 9.62 -1.24
N VAL A 72 -5.91 10.69 -1.28
CA VAL A 72 -5.65 11.51 -2.45
C VAL A 72 -5.14 10.66 -3.61
N GLY A 73 -5.96 10.46 -4.65
CA GLY A 73 -5.52 9.76 -5.87
C GLY A 73 -6.57 8.87 -6.54
N SER A 74 -7.62 8.41 -5.84
CA SER A 74 -8.72 7.70 -6.48
C SER A 74 -9.60 8.67 -7.26
N LYS A 75 -9.86 8.36 -8.54
CA LYS A 75 -10.77 9.15 -9.37
C LYS A 75 -12.23 8.79 -9.08
N SER A 76 -12.51 7.53 -8.72
CA SER A 76 -13.83 7.01 -8.38
C SER A 76 -14.10 7.17 -6.88
N VAL A 77 -15.36 7.39 -6.51
CA VAL A 77 -15.80 7.41 -5.11
C VAL A 77 -16.47 6.07 -4.82
N CYS A 78 -16.03 5.41 -3.75
CA CYS A 78 -16.56 4.12 -3.33
C CYS A 78 -17.28 4.23 -1.99
N TYR A 79 -18.40 3.49 -1.86
CA TYR A 79 -19.17 3.40 -0.64
C TYR A 79 -19.41 1.93 -0.29
N LYS A 80 -19.18 1.58 0.97
CA LYS A 80 -19.66 0.34 1.58
C LYS A 80 -21.10 0.55 2.01
N VAL A 81 -22.00 -0.30 1.55
CA VAL A 81 -23.43 -0.25 1.89
C VAL A 81 -23.83 -1.62 2.43
N ILE A 82 -24.47 -1.63 3.59
CA ILE A 82 -25.14 -2.81 4.13
C ILE A 82 -26.63 -2.55 4.05
N TYR A 83 -27.32 -3.34 3.21
CA TYR A 83 -28.76 -3.27 3.02
C TYR A 83 -29.37 -4.67 3.19
N ASP A 84 -29.54 -5.48 2.16
CA ASP A 84 -29.83 -6.92 2.23
C ASP A 84 -28.56 -7.75 2.24
N ASP A 85 -27.58 -7.27 1.49
CA ASP A 85 -26.23 -7.80 1.39
C ASP A 85 -25.22 -6.70 1.65
N LEU A 86 -23.98 -7.10 1.83
CA LEU A 86 -22.85 -6.20 1.91
C LEU A 86 -22.37 -5.85 0.51
N LEU A 87 -22.54 -4.60 0.11
CA LEU A 87 -22.21 -4.09 -1.22
C LEU A 87 -21.12 -3.04 -1.17
N VAL A 88 -20.33 -2.97 -2.25
CA VAL A 88 -19.56 -1.80 -2.61
C VAL A 88 -20.19 -1.14 -3.82
N ILE A 89 -20.43 0.16 -3.73
CA ILE A 89 -20.90 1.00 -4.84
C ILE A 89 -19.72 1.86 -5.28
N LYS A 90 -19.27 1.68 -6.52
CA LYS A 90 -18.22 2.50 -7.13
C LYS A 90 -18.86 3.47 -8.11
N ILE A 91 -18.76 4.77 -7.80
CA ILE A 91 -19.25 5.85 -8.63
C ILE A 91 -18.11 6.33 -9.52
N PRO A 92 -18.21 6.22 -10.85
CA PRO A 92 -17.16 6.68 -11.77
C PRO A 92 -17.00 8.21 -11.71
N PRO A 93 -15.79 8.75 -11.95
CA PRO A 93 -15.52 10.19 -11.87
C PRO A 93 -16.21 11.00 -12.96
N ASN A 94 -16.50 10.38 -14.09
CA ASN A 94 -17.30 10.93 -15.17
C ASN A 94 -18.60 10.13 -15.27
N PRO A 95 -19.77 10.78 -15.37
CA PRO A 95 -21.04 10.09 -15.51
C PRO A 95 -21.06 9.21 -16.76
N ILE A 96 -21.46 7.96 -16.59
CA ILE A 96 -21.71 7.02 -17.69
C ILE A 96 -23.22 7.01 -17.93
N THR A 97 -23.66 7.43 -19.08
CA THR A 97 -25.10 7.51 -19.41
C THR A 97 -25.51 6.45 -20.45
N ASP A 98 -24.54 5.97 -21.25
CA ASP A 98 -24.73 4.94 -22.26
C ASP A 98 -24.51 3.54 -21.68
N PHE A 99 -25.49 2.63 -21.93
CA PHE A 99 -25.44 1.25 -21.44
C PHE A 99 -24.36 0.41 -22.14
N ALA A 100 -24.11 0.65 -23.42
CA ALA A 100 -23.07 -0.08 -24.15
C ALA A 100 -21.67 0.31 -23.66
N GLU A 101 -21.47 1.59 -23.30
CA GLU A 101 -20.24 2.04 -22.66
C GLU A 101 -20.06 1.40 -21.28
N TYR A 102 -21.13 1.38 -20.47
CA TYR A 102 -21.13 0.73 -19.16
C TYR A 102 -20.74 -0.76 -19.25
N LEU A 103 -21.32 -1.50 -20.19
CA LEU A 103 -21.00 -2.91 -20.42
C LEU A 103 -19.53 -3.13 -20.84
N LYS A 104 -18.93 -2.20 -21.61
CA LYS A 104 -17.51 -2.31 -21.97
C LYS A 104 -16.60 -2.33 -20.74
N TYR A 105 -16.90 -1.53 -19.70
CA TYR A 105 -16.15 -1.56 -18.47
C TYR A 105 -16.32 -2.90 -17.72
N ILE A 106 -17.54 -3.38 -17.58
CA ILE A 106 -17.83 -4.68 -16.93
C ILE A 106 -17.11 -5.82 -17.67
N HIS A 107 -17.26 -5.94 -18.99
CA HIS A 107 -16.63 -7.00 -19.78
C HIS A 107 -15.10 -6.94 -19.72
N ARG A 108 -14.54 -5.74 -19.60
CA ARG A 108 -13.09 -5.60 -19.46
C ARG A 108 -12.62 -6.17 -18.13
N GLU A 109 -13.26 -5.84 -17.02
CA GLU A 109 -12.89 -6.36 -15.71
C GLU A 109 -13.14 -7.88 -15.63
N HIS A 110 -14.26 -8.39 -16.16
CA HIS A 110 -14.52 -9.82 -16.26
C HIS A 110 -13.42 -10.60 -16.98
N ARG A 111 -12.90 -10.08 -18.10
CA ARG A 111 -11.78 -10.70 -18.83
C ARG A 111 -10.52 -10.81 -17.96
N ILE A 112 -10.24 -9.80 -17.14
CA ILE A 112 -9.11 -9.82 -16.21
C ILE A 112 -9.35 -10.87 -15.12
N VAL A 113 -10.56 -10.87 -14.54
CA VAL A 113 -10.95 -11.82 -13.48
C VAL A 113 -10.84 -13.26 -13.97
N ASN A 114 -11.38 -13.56 -15.15
CA ASN A 114 -11.30 -14.92 -15.72
C ASN A 114 -9.86 -15.39 -15.92
N ARG A 115 -8.93 -14.46 -16.19
CA ARG A 115 -7.49 -14.78 -16.30
C ARG A 115 -6.84 -14.98 -14.93
N LEU A 116 -7.33 -14.33 -13.87
CA LEU A 116 -6.83 -14.45 -12.51
C LEU A 116 -7.38 -15.70 -11.80
N SER A 117 -8.62 -16.06 -12.10
CA SER A 117 -9.30 -17.25 -11.56
C SER A 117 -8.64 -18.55 -12.06
N PRO A 118 -8.67 -19.66 -11.26
CA PRO A 118 -9.16 -19.73 -9.87
C PRO A 118 -8.12 -19.31 -8.82
N GLY A 119 -6.90 -18.98 -9.19
CA GLY A 119 -5.79 -18.83 -8.25
C GLY A 119 -5.80 -17.53 -7.44
N ILE A 120 -6.47 -16.48 -7.95
CA ILE A 120 -6.58 -15.18 -7.26
C ILE A 120 -8.05 -14.80 -7.19
N SER A 121 -8.55 -14.62 -5.97
CA SER A 121 -9.90 -14.14 -5.72
C SER A 121 -10.04 -12.67 -6.12
N CYS A 122 -11.18 -12.29 -6.69
CA CYS A 122 -11.43 -10.93 -7.15
C CYS A 122 -12.81 -10.43 -6.78
N ILE A 123 -12.88 -9.22 -6.25
CA ILE A 123 -14.11 -8.45 -6.09
C ILE A 123 -14.22 -7.51 -7.27
N PHE A 124 -15.25 -7.68 -8.08
CA PHE A 124 -15.43 -6.94 -9.33
C PHE A 124 -16.90 -6.63 -9.61
N PRO A 125 -17.22 -5.65 -10.47
CA PRO A 125 -18.58 -5.27 -10.79
C PRO A 125 -19.37 -6.41 -11.41
N ARG A 126 -20.57 -6.66 -10.86
CA ARG A 126 -21.54 -7.64 -11.37
C ARG A 126 -22.95 -7.05 -11.37
N LEU A 127 -23.68 -7.25 -12.45
CA LEU A 127 -25.07 -6.82 -12.54
C LEU A 127 -25.93 -7.53 -11.50
N GLU A 128 -25.66 -8.80 -11.25
CA GLU A 128 -26.33 -9.62 -10.25
C GLU A 128 -26.27 -9.01 -8.85
N ALA A 129 -25.18 -8.30 -8.49
CA ALA A 129 -24.99 -7.77 -7.15
C ALA A 129 -26.18 -6.92 -6.65
N ILE A 130 -26.80 -6.17 -7.55
CA ILE A 130 -27.97 -5.34 -7.23
C ILE A 130 -29.28 -5.89 -7.83
N LEU A 131 -29.23 -6.46 -9.03
CA LEU A 131 -30.46 -6.88 -9.72
C LEU A 131 -31.17 -8.04 -9.04
N LYS A 132 -30.47 -8.91 -8.32
CA LYS A 132 -31.07 -9.96 -7.48
C LYS A 132 -31.97 -9.41 -6.35
N MET A 133 -31.78 -8.14 -5.98
CA MET A 133 -32.59 -7.46 -4.96
C MET A 133 -33.90 -6.90 -5.53
N VAL A 134 -34.05 -6.83 -6.86
CA VAL A 134 -35.24 -6.38 -7.55
C VAL A 134 -36.21 -7.58 -7.69
N PRO A 135 -37.39 -7.58 -7.03
CA PRO A 135 -38.21 -8.80 -6.86
C PRO A 135 -38.59 -9.53 -8.15
N PHE A 136 -38.82 -8.79 -9.25
CA PHE A 136 -39.25 -9.36 -10.54
C PHE A 136 -38.09 -9.62 -11.52
N LEU A 137 -36.85 -9.36 -11.10
CA LEU A 137 -35.63 -9.65 -11.88
C LEU A 137 -34.84 -10.84 -11.33
N LYS A 138 -35.19 -11.33 -10.16
CA LYS A 138 -34.55 -12.48 -9.53
C LYS A 138 -34.78 -13.73 -10.36
N PHE A 139 -33.69 -14.40 -10.74
CA PHE A 139 -33.78 -15.73 -11.33
C PHE A 139 -34.01 -16.78 -10.24
N SER A 140 -34.83 -17.78 -10.54
CA SER A 140 -35.15 -18.89 -9.62
C SER A 140 -34.12 -20.04 -9.70
N ASP A 141 -33.33 -20.07 -10.76
CA ASP A 141 -32.46 -21.18 -11.06
C ASP A 141 -31.03 -20.90 -10.58
N GLU A 142 -30.37 -21.91 -10.06
CA GLU A 142 -28.93 -21.89 -9.76
C GLU A 142 -28.13 -22.02 -11.07
N ARG A 143 -28.02 -20.91 -11.79
CA ARG A 143 -27.19 -20.83 -13.00
C ARG A 143 -25.73 -20.53 -12.66
N PRO A 144 -24.81 -20.99 -13.51
CA PRO A 144 -23.42 -20.52 -13.41
C PRO A 144 -23.35 -18.98 -13.45
N PRO A 145 -22.41 -18.35 -12.72
CA PRO A 145 -22.33 -16.88 -12.63
C PRO A 145 -22.26 -16.15 -13.98
N GLU A 146 -21.58 -16.72 -14.97
CA GLU A 146 -21.49 -16.13 -16.32
C GLU A 146 -22.80 -16.19 -17.10
N GLU A 147 -23.54 -17.26 -16.96
CA GLU A 147 -24.88 -17.41 -17.60
C GLU A 147 -25.90 -16.46 -16.97
N THR A 148 -25.84 -16.29 -15.65
CA THR A 148 -26.68 -15.33 -14.90
C THR A 148 -26.41 -13.91 -15.38
N GLU A 149 -25.12 -13.51 -15.50
CA GLU A 149 -24.72 -12.19 -15.98
C GLU A 149 -25.20 -11.93 -17.41
N ASN A 150 -25.02 -12.91 -18.31
CA ASN A 150 -25.50 -12.82 -19.69
C ASN A 150 -27.06 -12.74 -19.77
N ALA A 151 -27.75 -13.43 -18.90
CA ALA A 151 -29.21 -13.35 -18.83
C ALA A 151 -29.70 -11.95 -18.40
N TYR A 152 -29.02 -11.33 -17.40
CA TYR A 152 -29.27 -9.93 -17.03
C TYR A 152 -28.98 -8.97 -18.17
N ILE A 153 -27.85 -9.10 -18.85
CA ILE A 153 -27.51 -8.25 -20.01
C ILE A 153 -28.61 -8.33 -21.09
N ASN A 154 -29.02 -9.54 -21.45
CA ASN A 154 -30.06 -9.74 -22.43
C ASN A 154 -31.42 -9.11 -22.01
N GLN A 155 -31.80 -9.25 -20.74
CA GLN A 155 -33.02 -8.68 -20.22
C GLN A 155 -32.99 -7.14 -20.20
N LEU A 156 -31.88 -6.52 -19.79
CA LEU A 156 -31.69 -5.07 -19.77
C LEU A 156 -31.59 -4.46 -21.17
N THR A 157 -31.06 -5.21 -22.14
CA THR A 157 -31.02 -4.79 -23.55
C THR A 157 -32.40 -4.79 -24.17
N ARG A 158 -33.18 -5.84 -23.90
CA ARG A 158 -34.57 -5.94 -24.42
C ARG A 158 -35.55 -4.97 -23.74
N ARG A 159 -35.29 -4.57 -22.49
CA ARG A 159 -36.15 -3.69 -21.69
C ARG A 159 -35.34 -2.56 -21.08
N PRO A 160 -35.01 -1.49 -21.86
CA PRO A 160 -34.13 -0.40 -21.39
C PRO A 160 -34.61 0.31 -20.11
N GLY A 161 -35.94 0.34 -19.86
CA GLY A 161 -36.49 0.89 -18.60
C GLY A 161 -35.96 0.24 -17.33
N LEU A 162 -35.49 -1.03 -17.40
CA LEU A 162 -34.90 -1.73 -16.26
C LEU A 162 -33.50 -1.26 -15.92
N GLN A 163 -32.84 -0.56 -16.82
CA GLN A 163 -31.48 -0.04 -16.60
C GLN A 163 -31.42 1.02 -15.48
N GLN A 164 -32.59 1.58 -15.10
CA GLN A 164 -32.67 2.51 -13.96
C GLN A 164 -32.16 1.89 -12.65
N TYR A 165 -32.28 0.58 -12.47
CA TYR A 165 -31.80 -0.13 -11.28
C TYR A 165 -30.26 -0.28 -11.22
N LEU A 166 -29.56 0.19 -12.23
CA LEU A 166 -28.10 0.30 -12.28
C LEU A 166 -27.61 1.76 -12.16
N LYS A 167 -28.55 2.73 -12.01
CA LYS A 167 -28.23 4.16 -12.02
C LYS A 167 -28.45 4.79 -10.66
N ILE A 168 -27.52 5.60 -10.23
CA ILE A 168 -27.65 6.49 -9.06
C ILE A 168 -27.40 7.91 -9.54
N GLY A 169 -28.33 8.83 -9.25
CA GLY A 169 -28.26 10.21 -9.72
C GLY A 169 -28.21 10.33 -11.26
N GLY A 170 -28.85 9.42 -11.97
CA GLY A 170 -28.94 9.41 -13.44
C GLY A 170 -27.75 8.80 -14.18
N SER A 171 -26.68 8.43 -13.47
CA SER A 171 -25.48 7.79 -14.03
C SER A 171 -25.40 6.31 -13.65
N PHE A 172 -24.91 5.48 -14.57
CA PHE A 172 -24.56 4.10 -14.24
C PHE A 172 -23.46 4.08 -13.18
N VAL A 173 -23.61 3.18 -12.20
CA VAL A 173 -22.64 2.92 -11.14
C VAL A 173 -22.31 1.44 -11.09
N PHE A 174 -21.17 1.10 -10.52
CA PHE A 174 -20.74 -0.30 -10.41
C PHE A 174 -21.09 -0.85 -9.03
N PHE A 175 -21.80 -1.97 -9.01
CA PHE A 175 -22.14 -2.70 -7.79
C PHE A 175 -21.27 -3.96 -7.69
N MET A 176 -20.70 -4.19 -6.51
CA MET A 176 -19.86 -5.35 -6.20
C MET A 176 -20.33 -5.96 -4.89
N ASN A 177 -20.43 -7.30 -4.84
CA ASN A 177 -20.62 -7.98 -3.57
C ASN A 177 -19.32 -7.90 -2.78
N LEU A 178 -19.40 -7.46 -1.53
CA LEU A 178 -18.30 -7.47 -0.59
C LEU A 178 -18.60 -8.55 0.44
N SER A 179 -17.76 -9.57 0.53
CA SER A 179 -17.72 -10.45 1.69
C SER A 179 -16.96 -9.76 2.83
N ASP A 180 -17.11 -10.26 4.07
CA ASP A 180 -16.41 -9.72 5.25
C ASP A 180 -14.90 -10.00 5.21
N HIS A 181 -14.24 -9.55 4.14
CA HIS A 181 -12.79 -9.62 3.99
C HIS A 181 -12.14 -8.39 4.64
N MET A 182 -11.01 -8.60 5.28
CA MET A 182 -10.20 -7.51 5.78
C MET A 182 -9.34 -6.94 4.68
N PHE A 183 -9.47 -5.64 4.39
CA PHE A 183 -8.59 -4.95 3.45
C PHE A 183 -7.15 -4.90 3.96
N PHE A 184 -6.21 -5.02 3.05
CA PHE A 184 -4.81 -5.15 3.41
C PHE A 184 -4.22 -3.88 4.05
N ASN A 185 -4.72 -2.69 3.71
CA ASN A 185 -4.38 -1.46 4.42
C ASN A 185 -4.77 -1.52 5.91
N GLN A 186 -5.93 -2.09 6.25
CA GLN A 186 -6.38 -2.27 7.64
C GLN A 186 -5.49 -3.27 8.38
N VAL A 187 -5.04 -4.34 7.69
CA VAL A 187 -4.07 -5.29 8.24
C VAL A 187 -2.76 -4.57 8.61
N ILE A 188 -2.21 -3.77 7.70
CA ILE A 188 -1.00 -2.98 7.95
C ILE A 188 -1.21 -2.01 9.12
N GLU A 189 -2.34 -1.31 9.16
CA GLU A 189 -2.68 -0.40 10.26
C GLU A 189 -2.77 -1.13 11.60
N SER A 190 -3.41 -2.29 11.66
CA SER A 190 -3.52 -3.09 12.88
C SER A 190 -2.16 -3.58 13.39
N MET A 191 -1.26 -3.98 12.48
CA MET A 191 0.10 -4.41 12.80
C MET A 191 0.94 -3.28 13.40
N HIS A 192 0.66 -2.01 13.03
CA HIS A 192 1.45 -0.85 13.42
C HIS A 192 0.74 0.12 14.38
N SER A 193 -0.51 -0.16 14.77
CA SER A 193 -1.23 0.63 15.76
C SER A 193 -0.59 0.46 17.13
N LEU A 194 -0.05 1.55 17.67
CA LEU A 194 0.67 1.54 18.95
C LEU A 194 -0.09 2.24 20.09
N ARG A 195 -1.15 2.99 19.78
CA ARG A 195 -1.83 3.84 20.77
C ARG A 195 -2.28 3.06 22.01
N ASP A 196 -3.05 1.99 21.77
CA ASP A 196 -3.60 1.19 22.87
C ASP A 196 -2.51 0.34 23.54
N ARG A 197 -1.50 -0.09 22.77
CA ARG A 197 -0.35 -0.83 23.30
C ARG A 197 0.52 0.05 24.20
N VAL A 198 0.74 1.31 23.84
CA VAL A 198 1.46 2.28 24.69
C VAL A 198 0.69 2.56 25.96
N ARG A 199 -0.64 2.76 25.87
CA ARG A 199 -1.50 2.91 27.05
C ARG A 199 -1.43 1.68 27.96
N ASN A 200 -1.55 0.50 27.38
CA ASN A 200 -1.44 -0.75 28.14
C ASN A 200 -0.06 -0.94 28.78
N ASP A 201 1.01 -0.51 28.14
CA ASP A 201 2.37 -0.58 28.72
C ASP A 201 2.50 0.38 29.90
N ILE A 202 1.96 1.61 29.78
CA ILE A 202 1.92 2.59 30.89
C ILE A 202 1.10 2.04 32.07
N LEU A 203 -0.01 1.36 31.82
CA LEU A 203 -0.88 0.86 32.88
C LEU A 203 -0.40 -0.45 33.51
N LYS A 204 0.29 -1.32 32.77
CA LYS A 204 0.62 -2.68 33.24
C LYS A 204 2.10 -2.88 33.56
N ASN A 205 3.00 -2.30 32.78
CA ASN A 205 4.43 -2.55 32.93
C ASN A 205 5.15 -1.39 33.64
N LEU A 206 4.77 -0.15 33.35
CA LEU A 206 5.43 1.02 33.94
C LEU A 206 5.25 1.10 35.46
N PRO A 207 4.08 0.75 36.09
CA PRO A 207 3.94 0.74 37.55
C PRO A 207 4.94 -0.18 38.24
N GLY A 208 5.14 -1.40 37.74
CA GLY A 208 6.13 -2.34 38.30
C GLY A 208 7.58 -1.86 38.11
N ALA A 209 7.88 -1.26 36.97
CA ALA A 209 9.20 -0.66 36.71
C ALA A 209 9.46 0.62 37.55
N PHE A 210 8.41 1.30 37.96
CA PHE A 210 8.53 2.49 38.79
C PHE A 210 8.95 2.17 40.23
N GLU A 211 8.71 0.95 40.72
CA GLU A 211 9.08 0.53 42.08
C GLU A 211 10.60 0.38 42.27
N ASP A 212 11.32 0.02 41.19
CA ASP A 212 12.74 -0.28 41.26
C ASP A 212 13.46 0.32 40.04
N PRO A 213 14.47 1.19 40.28
CA PRO A 213 15.30 1.74 39.19
C PRO A 213 15.88 0.67 38.27
N SER A 214 16.35 -0.45 38.86
CA SER A 214 16.94 -1.55 38.07
C SER A 214 15.92 -2.23 37.16
N ALA A 215 14.66 -2.35 37.64
CA ALA A 215 13.56 -2.87 36.81
C ALA A 215 13.21 -1.90 35.68
N PHE A 216 13.28 -0.58 35.96
CA PHE A 216 13.07 0.42 34.90
C PHE A 216 14.18 0.38 33.84
N GLU A 217 15.44 0.31 34.25
CA GLU A 217 16.60 0.21 33.36
C GLU A 217 16.54 -1.08 32.51
N ALA A 218 16.25 -2.21 33.15
CA ALA A 218 16.09 -3.49 32.45
C ALA A 218 14.94 -3.44 31.41
N LEU A 219 13.89 -2.67 31.68
CA LEU A 219 12.72 -2.59 30.86
C LEU A 219 12.84 -1.57 29.71
N TYR A 220 13.42 -0.40 29.99
CA TYR A 220 13.45 0.75 29.10
C TYR A 220 14.87 1.15 28.63
N GLY A 221 15.93 0.56 29.17
CA GLY A 221 17.31 0.82 28.89
C GLY A 221 17.99 1.76 29.89
N GLU A 222 19.25 1.46 30.24
CA GLU A 222 20.08 2.24 31.18
C GLU A 222 20.17 3.72 30.79
N GLU A 223 20.22 4.02 29.49
CA GLU A 223 20.27 5.38 28.97
C GLU A 223 19.04 6.22 29.33
N ASN A 224 17.97 5.61 29.78
CA ASN A 224 16.71 6.29 30.15
C ASN A 224 16.55 6.50 31.68
N TYR A 225 17.60 6.25 32.49
CA TYR A 225 17.58 6.55 33.92
C TYR A 225 17.18 8.00 34.24
N PRO A 226 17.59 9.05 33.49
CA PRO A 226 17.08 10.40 33.72
C PRO A 226 15.56 10.52 33.59
N VAL A 227 14.94 9.73 32.69
CA VAL A 227 13.47 9.71 32.51
C VAL A 227 12.78 9.08 33.71
N TYR A 228 13.42 8.11 34.36
CA TYR A 228 12.94 7.52 35.61
C TYR A 228 12.88 8.56 36.74
N LEU A 229 13.96 9.37 36.90
CA LEU A 229 13.99 10.43 37.90
C LEU A 229 12.92 11.49 37.63
N GLU A 230 12.70 11.87 36.40
CA GLU A 230 11.61 12.81 36.04
C GLU A 230 10.23 12.22 36.31
N LEU A 231 10.02 10.93 36.06
CA LEU A 231 8.77 10.24 36.39
C LEU A 231 8.51 10.27 37.90
N TRP A 232 9.54 10.03 38.71
CA TRP A 232 9.50 10.14 40.14
C TRP A 232 9.13 11.55 40.63
N ASN A 233 9.77 12.56 40.05
CA ASN A 233 9.51 13.97 40.38
C ASN A 233 8.05 14.35 40.07
N ILE A 234 7.52 13.93 38.90
CA ILE A 234 6.12 14.19 38.55
C ILE A 234 5.16 13.45 39.48
N PHE A 235 5.48 12.21 39.87
CA PHE A 235 4.67 11.46 40.81
C PHE A 235 4.64 12.12 42.22
N SER A 236 5.80 12.56 42.72
CA SER A 236 5.89 13.27 44.00
C SER A 236 5.03 14.54 43.99
N GLN A 237 5.10 15.34 42.94
CA GLN A 237 4.24 16.54 42.83
C GLN A 237 2.74 16.18 42.79
N TYR A 238 2.38 15.08 42.13
CA TYR A 238 1.01 14.58 42.12
C TYR A 238 0.59 14.08 43.52
N GLU A 239 1.41 13.29 44.18
CA GLU A 239 1.16 12.73 45.52
C GLU A 239 0.96 13.83 46.56
N ASP A 240 1.81 14.87 46.58
CA ASP A 240 1.67 16.02 47.44
C ASP A 240 0.32 16.73 47.27
N LYS A 241 -0.13 16.85 46.02
CA LYS A 241 -1.45 17.45 45.73
C LYS A 241 -2.60 16.57 46.17
N VAL A 242 -2.48 15.25 46.04
CA VAL A 242 -3.50 14.29 46.50
C VAL A 242 -3.60 14.27 48.00
N LYS A 243 -2.45 14.36 48.74
CA LYS A 243 -2.42 14.48 50.18
C LYS A 243 -3.13 15.75 50.66
N LEU A 244 -2.83 16.90 50.06
CA LEU A 244 -3.50 18.18 50.35
C LEU A 244 -5.02 18.12 50.11
N LEU A 245 -5.44 17.46 49.01
CA LEU A 245 -6.86 17.24 48.79
C LEU A 245 -7.47 16.36 49.85
N GLY A 246 -6.76 15.33 50.29
CA GLY A 246 -7.16 14.46 51.38
C GLY A 246 -7.43 15.20 52.69
N GLU A 247 -6.54 16.08 53.04
CA GLU A 247 -6.70 16.92 54.23
C GLU A 247 -7.93 17.84 54.12
N ASN A 248 -8.23 18.36 52.92
CA ASN A 248 -9.37 19.24 52.70
C ASN A 248 -10.73 18.55 52.72
N TYR A 249 -10.79 17.29 52.32
CA TYR A 249 -12.04 16.49 52.32
C TYR A 249 -12.23 15.58 53.51
N GLY A 250 -11.32 15.63 54.51
CA GLY A 250 -11.44 14.96 55.80
C GLY A 250 -11.42 13.42 55.70
N GLN A 251 -12.20 12.76 56.58
CA GLN A 251 -12.21 11.30 56.70
C GLN A 251 -12.70 10.53 55.47
N GLU A 252 -13.14 11.18 54.41
CA GLU A 252 -13.54 10.52 53.15
C GLU A 252 -12.38 9.80 52.44
N LEU A 253 -11.14 10.01 52.89
CA LEU A 253 -9.95 9.40 52.29
C LEU A 253 -9.51 8.12 53.01
N SER A 254 -10.39 7.17 53.17
CA SER A 254 -9.99 5.78 53.42
C SER A 254 -9.42 5.05 52.19
N VAL A 255 -9.00 5.82 51.18
CA VAL A 255 -8.43 5.26 49.95
C VAL A 255 -6.97 4.90 50.19
N PRO A 256 -6.59 3.62 50.05
CA PRO A 256 -5.21 3.19 50.25
C PRO A 256 -4.24 3.87 49.26
N GLU A 257 -3.01 4.11 49.72
CA GLU A 257 -1.96 4.82 48.96
C GLU A 257 -1.65 4.18 47.58
N TYR A 258 -1.75 2.84 47.49
CA TYR A 258 -1.55 2.14 46.21
C TYR A 258 -2.56 2.54 45.13
N ARG A 259 -3.78 2.98 45.52
CA ARG A 259 -4.79 3.47 44.60
C ARG A 259 -4.42 4.83 44.00
N TRP A 260 -3.76 5.71 44.76
CA TRP A 260 -3.30 6.99 44.23
C TRP A 260 -2.26 6.79 43.15
N LYS A 261 -1.35 5.83 43.32
CA LYS A 261 -0.35 5.42 42.38
C LYS A 261 -0.99 4.84 41.12
N GLU A 262 -1.98 3.96 41.27
CA GLU A 262 -2.76 3.42 40.16
C GLU A 262 -3.42 4.56 39.36
N TRP A 263 -4.09 5.50 39.99
CA TRP A 263 -4.73 6.64 39.35
C TRP A 263 -3.72 7.54 38.64
N PHE A 264 -2.55 7.76 39.16
CA PHE A 264 -1.48 8.51 38.50
C PHE A 264 -1.15 7.92 37.12
N PHE A 265 -0.99 6.59 37.02
CA PHE A 265 -0.71 5.94 35.74
C PHE A 265 -1.89 5.99 34.76
N PHE A 266 -3.14 6.02 35.27
CA PHE A 266 -4.30 6.30 34.41
C PHE A 266 -4.22 7.71 33.83
N PHE A 267 -3.96 8.73 34.65
CA PHE A 267 -3.77 10.10 34.14
C PHE A 267 -2.58 10.21 33.19
N LEU A 268 -1.47 9.59 33.52
CA LEU A 268 -0.30 9.51 32.66
C LEU A 268 -0.66 8.83 31.34
N ALA A 269 -1.50 7.82 31.30
CA ALA A 269 -1.99 7.17 30.08
C ALA A 269 -3.01 8.01 29.28
N GLY A 270 -3.38 9.19 29.77
CA GLY A 270 -4.42 10.05 29.17
C GLY A 270 -5.83 9.47 29.32
N LEU A 271 -6.08 8.74 30.39
CA LEU A 271 -7.35 8.14 30.76
C LEU A 271 -7.83 8.70 32.10
N GLN A 272 -9.12 8.63 32.34
CA GLN A 272 -9.67 8.87 33.66
C GLN A 272 -9.77 7.54 34.43
N PRO A 273 -9.32 7.50 35.70
CA PRO A 273 -9.48 6.30 36.51
C PRO A 273 -10.97 6.04 36.82
N ASP A 274 -11.35 4.77 36.80
CA ASP A 274 -12.68 4.36 37.28
C ASP A 274 -12.68 4.36 38.79
N ILE A 275 -13.05 5.48 39.38
CA ILE A 275 -13.20 5.65 40.84
C ILE A 275 -14.63 5.26 41.16
N GLN A 276 -14.82 4.10 41.84
CA GLN A 276 -16.14 3.58 42.18
C GLN A 276 -16.97 4.63 42.91
N THR A 277 -18.17 4.88 42.40
CA THR A 277 -19.18 5.75 43.04
C THR A 277 -19.55 5.18 44.42
N GLY A 278 -19.18 5.87 45.49
CA GLY A 278 -19.39 5.46 46.87
C GLY A 278 -18.14 5.45 47.75
N ALA A 279 -16.94 5.36 47.12
CA ALA A 279 -15.68 5.45 47.87
C ALA A 279 -15.20 6.90 48.08
N VAL A 280 -15.61 7.83 47.20
CA VAL A 280 -15.22 9.26 47.21
C VAL A 280 -16.34 10.12 46.64
N SER A 281 -16.44 11.40 47.08
CA SER A 281 -17.43 12.36 46.61
C SER A 281 -17.16 12.75 45.11
N GLU A 282 -18.20 13.21 44.41
CA GLU A 282 -18.05 13.73 43.05
C GLU A 282 -17.17 14.99 42.99
N GLU A 283 -17.19 15.79 44.07
CA GLU A 283 -16.37 16.99 44.17
C GLU A 283 -14.90 16.63 44.28
N PHE A 284 -14.56 15.68 45.16
CA PHE A 284 -13.19 15.15 45.26
C PHE A 284 -12.69 14.61 43.90
N ARG A 285 -13.53 13.84 43.20
CA ARG A 285 -13.17 13.31 41.86
C ARG A 285 -12.89 14.44 40.87
N ARG A 286 -13.69 15.49 40.86
CA ARG A 286 -13.51 16.65 39.98
C ARG A 286 -12.20 17.37 40.28
N ASP A 287 -11.92 17.60 41.56
CA ASP A 287 -10.72 18.28 42.05
C ASP A 287 -9.47 17.44 41.75
N LEU A 288 -9.53 16.14 42.02
CA LEU A 288 -8.46 15.19 41.67
C LEU A 288 -8.13 15.23 40.17
N ASN A 289 -9.15 15.14 39.31
CA ASN A 289 -8.98 15.22 37.85
C ASN A 289 -8.35 16.57 37.44
N SER A 290 -8.78 17.67 38.03
CA SER A 290 -8.24 19.00 37.81
C SER A 290 -6.78 19.12 38.23
N HIS A 291 -6.43 18.64 39.40
CA HIS A 291 -5.06 18.67 39.94
C HIS A 291 -4.12 17.75 39.15
N ALA A 292 -4.53 16.52 38.86
CA ALA A 292 -3.75 15.60 38.02
C ALA A 292 -3.51 16.19 36.63
N GLY A 293 -4.56 16.75 36.02
CA GLY A 293 -4.43 17.43 34.70
C GLY A 293 -3.46 18.60 34.76
N ARG A 294 -3.43 19.36 35.85
CA ARG A 294 -2.49 20.49 36.03
C ARG A 294 -1.05 19.98 36.14
N VAL A 295 -0.78 19.00 37.01
CA VAL A 295 0.56 18.40 37.18
C VAL A 295 1.08 17.87 35.85
N ILE A 296 0.26 17.12 35.10
CA ILE A 296 0.62 16.61 33.77
C ILE A 296 0.92 17.76 32.79
N SER A 297 0.12 18.83 32.80
CA SER A 297 0.29 19.97 31.89
C SER A 297 1.52 20.82 32.23
N GLU A 298 1.81 21.04 33.50
CA GLU A 298 2.99 21.76 33.95
C GLU A 298 4.29 20.99 33.62
N ASN A 299 4.25 19.66 33.64
CA ASN A 299 5.36 18.79 33.30
C ASN A 299 5.31 18.26 31.86
N LYS A 300 4.66 18.94 30.93
CA LYS A 300 4.40 18.48 29.57
C LYS A 300 5.62 17.96 28.82
N GLN A 301 6.78 18.59 28.98
CA GLN A 301 8.02 18.18 28.29
C GLN A 301 8.51 16.81 28.81
N ASN A 302 8.55 16.65 30.11
CA ASN A 302 8.99 15.41 30.76
C ASN A 302 8.00 14.27 30.50
N VAL A 303 6.71 14.53 30.57
CA VAL A 303 5.65 13.59 30.18
C VAL A 303 5.84 13.14 28.71
N GLN A 304 6.13 14.06 27.79
CA GLN A 304 6.43 13.69 26.39
C GLN A 304 7.68 12.82 26.28
N GLN A 305 8.70 13.03 27.12
CA GLN A 305 9.89 12.20 27.11
C GLN A 305 9.60 10.78 27.66
N ILE A 306 8.82 10.65 28.72
CA ILE A 306 8.32 9.37 29.22
C ILE A 306 7.54 8.64 28.10
N TYR A 307 6.61 9.32 27.45
CA TYR A 307 5.88 8.75 26.31
C TYR A 307 6.79 8.27 25.19
N ARG A 308 7.84 9.02 24.83
CA ARG A 308 8.81 8.63 23.81
C ARG A 308 9.57 7.37 24.21
N THR A 309 9.97 7.25 25.48
CA THR A 309 10.68 6.09 26.01
C THR A 309 9.78 4.84 25.97
N VAL A 310 8.57 4.94 26.51
CA VAL A 310 7.59 3.85 26.45
C VAL A 310 7.26 3.48 24.99
N HIS A 311 7.03 4.48 24.15
CA HIS A 311 6.71 4.26 22.74
C HIS A 311 7.86 3.56 21.98
N LYS A 312 9.13 3.92 22.25
CA LYS A 312 10.31 3.27 21.64
C LYS A 312 10.32 1.77 21.96
N ARG A 313 10.13 1.41 23.23
CA ARG A 313 10.05 0.02 23.69
C ARG A 313 8.87 -0.73 23.08
N VAL A 314 7.67 -0.16 23.19
CA VAL A 314 6.43 -0.78 22.65
C VAL A 314 6.55 -1.00 21.17
N LYS A 315 7.15 -0.05 20.44
CA LYS A 315 7.41 -0.14 19.00
C LYS A 315 8.37 -1.27 18.66
N GLN A 316 9.40 -1.50 19.49
CA GLN A 316 10.33 -2.60 19.28
C GLN A 316 9.67 -3.95 19.56
N LYS A 317 9.00 -4.11 20.70
CA LYS A 317 8.27 -5.33 21.04
C LYS A 317 7.16 -5.66 20.02
N ASN A 318 6.45 -4.62 19.56
CA ASN A 318 5.43 -4.79 18.52
C ASN A 318 6.03 -5.30 17.22
N PHE A 319 7.21 -4.81 16.81
CA PHE A 319 7.89 -5.30 15.62
C PHE A 319 8.29 -6.77 15.80
N GLU A 320 8.88 -7.14 16.93
CA GLU A 320 9.30 -8.51 17.25
C GLU A 320 8.11 -9.47 17.25
N SER A 321 7.00 -9.09 17.87
CA SER A 321 5.78 -9.91 17.91
C SER A 321 5.11 -10.07 16.54
N ASN A 322 5.30 -9.12 15.63
CA ASN A 322 4.76 -9.19 14.28
C ASN A 322 5.74 -9.75 13.24
N LEU A 323 6.96 -10.13 13.64
CA LEU A 323 8.00 -10.52 12.69
C LEU A 323 7.58 -11.68 11.78
N ALA A 324 6.95 -12.71 12.33
CA ALA A 324 6.45 -13.85 11.56
C ALA A 324 5.36 -13.44 10.57
N ARG A 325 4.42 -12.57 10.99
CA ARG A 325 3.35 -12.02 10.12
C ARG A 325 3.94 -11.18 8.98
N ILE A 326 4.91 -10.32 9.29
CA ILE A 326 5.61 -9.51 8.29
C ILE A 326 6.26 -10.40 7.23
N LYS A 327 6.94 -11.48 7.65
CA LYS A 327 7.55 -12.46 6.73
C LYS A 327 6.51 -13.12 5.83
N GLY A 328 5.42 -13.65 6.41
CA GLY A 328 4.35 -14.29 5.66
C GLY A 328 3.70 -13.37 4.63
N VAL A 329 3.42 -12.12 5.02
CA VAL A 329 2.86 -11.11 4.13
C VAL A 329 3.80 -10.78 2.97
N ILE A 330 5.10 -10.63 3.23
CA ILE A 330 6.10 -10.35 2.17
C ILE A 330 6.17 -11.51 1.17
N VAL A 331 6.16 -12.76 1.66
CA VAL A 331 6.13 -13.95 0.80
C VAL A 331 4.91 -13.90 -0.12
N ASN A 332 3.71 -13.62 0.41
CA ASN A 332 2.49 -13.55 -0.40
C ASN A 332 2.47 -12.37 -1.37
N VAL A 333 3.07 -11.22 -1.04
CA VAL A 333 3.24 -10.11 -2.01
C VAL A 333 4.12 -10.53 -3.19
N LEU A 334 5.20 -11.27 -2.93
CA LEU A 334 6.07 -11.80 -3.99
C LEU A 334 5.39 -12.91 -4.78
N ASP A 335 4.61 -13.76 -4.12
CA ASP A 335 3.85 -14.82 -4.77
C ASP A 335 2.81 -14.24 -5.72
N LEU A 336 2.09 -13.20 -5.29
CA LEU A 336 1.17 -12.46 -6.18
C LEU A 336 1.88 -11.96 -7.44
N LEU A 337 3.09 -11.37 -7.33
CA LEU A 337 3.87 -10.98 -8.51
C LEU A 337 4.22 -12.16 -9.40
N GLY A 338 4.52 -13.32 -8.82
CA GLY A 338 4.77 -14.57 -9.54
C GLY A 338 3.55 -15.02 -10.33
N GLN A 339 2.41 -15.09 -9.67
CA GLN A 339 1.14 -15.47 -10.27
C GLN A 339 0.69 -14.51 -11.39
N LEU A 340 0.84 -13.20 -11.22
CA LEU A 340 0.55 -12.21 -12.25
C LEU A 340 1.41 -12.43 -13.50
N LYS A 341 2.69 -12.74 -13.30
CA LYS A 341 3.62 -13.02 -14.41
C LYS A 341 3.27 -14.30 -15.16
N GLU A 342 2.92 -15.38 -14.47
CA GLU A 342 2.50 -16.64 -15.09
C GLU A 342 1.25 -16.46 -15.94
N ARG A 343 0.34 -15.59 -15.50
CA ARG A 343 -0.89 -15.25 -16.23
C ARG A 343 -0.71 -14.18 -17.29
N ASN A 344 0.51 -13.70 -17.51
CA ASN A 344 0.82 -12.60 -18.43
C ASN A 344 -0.05 -11.37 -18.20
N LEU A 345 -0.09 -10.88 -16.95
CA LEU A 345 -0.92 -9.78 -16.53
C LEU A 345 -0.14 -8.78 -15.68
N ALA A 346 -0.44 -7.49 -15.80
CA ALA A 346 -0.03 -6.44 -14.88
C ALA A 346 -1.25 -5.67 -14.37
N LEU A 347 -1.29 -5.40 -13.06
CA LEU A 347 -2.38 -4.68 -12.41
C LEU A 347 -2.27 -3.18 -12.61
N ARG A 348 -1.05 -2.63 -12.51
CA ARG A 348 -0.69 -1.22 -12.68
C ARG A 348 -1.23 -0.26 -11.62
N ASP A 349 -2.11 -0.68 -10.73
CA ASP A 349 -2.51 0.06 -9.53
C ASP A 349 -2.47 -0.85 -8.30
N LEU A 350 -1.39 -1.62 -8.18
CA LEU A 350 -1.14 -2.45 -7.00
C LEU A 350 -0.87 -1.55 -5.78
N LYS A 351 -1.73 -1.64 -4.78
CA LYS A 351 -1.65 -0.90 -3.50
C LYS A 351 -2.43 -1.64 -2.41
N PRO A 352 -2.16 -1.39 -1.13
CA PRO A 352 -2.87 -2.07 -0.04
C PRO A 352 -4.39 -1.87 -0.05
N ASP A 353 -4.88 -0.71 -0.51
CA ASP A 353 -6.32 -0.45 -0.61
C ASP A 353 -7.03 -1.29 -1.69
N ASN A 354 -6.30 -1.79 -2.68
CA ASN A 354 -6.82 -2.63 -3.76
C ASN A 354 -6.59 -4.13 -3.51
N MET A 355 -6.15 -4.48 -2.30
CA MET A 355 -5.89 -5.86 -1.88
C MET A 355 -6.69 -6.19 -0.63
N TYR A 356 -7.10 -7.43 -0.50
CA TYR A 356 -7.71 -7.96 0.72
C TYR A 356 -7.16 -9.37 1.02
N ILE A 357 -7.34 -9.82 2.26
CA ILE A 357 -6.98 -11.19 2.64
C ILE A 357 -8.13 -12.11 2.24
N ASP A 358 -7.82 -13.12 1.43
CA ASP A 358 -8.80 -14.06 0.86
C ASP A 358 -9.20 -15.15 1.87
N ARG A 359 -9.46 -14.77 3.13
CA ARG A 359 -10.04 -15.64 4.17
C ARG A 359 -10.65 -14.82 5.30
N HIS A 360 -11.62 -15.42 5.99
CA HIS A 360 -12.18 -14.86 7.23
C HIS A 360 -11.14 -14.92 8.35
N LEU A 361 -10.88 -13.77 8.98
CA LEU A 361 -9.84 -13.59 9.97
C LEU A 361 -10.37 -13.64 11.42
N ASP A 362 -11.33 -14.53 11.74
CA ASP A 362 -11.85 -14.67 13.10
C ASP A 362 -10.79 -15.11 14.13
N ALA A 363 -9.63 -15.62 13.66
CA ALA A 363 -8.44 -15.92 14.45
C ALA A 363 -7.18 -15.30 13.84
N ALA A 364 -7.27 -14.03 13.41
CA ALA A 364 -6.37 -13.34 12.50
C ALA A 364 -4.87 -13.40 12.82
N ASP A 365 -4.52 -13.51 14.06
CA ASP A 365 -3.16 -13.30 14.51
C ASP A 365 -2.15 -14.36 14.04
N HIS A 366 -2.58 -15.60 13.86
CA HIS A 366 -1.70 -16.70 13.46
C HIS A 366 -1.69 -16.96 11.95
N ILE A 367 -2.78 -16.65 11.25
CA ILE A 367 -2.93 -16.92 9.81
C ILE A 367 -1.88 -16.16 9.01
N LEU A 368 -1.65 -14.88 9.30
CA LEU A 368 -0.71 -14.04 8.55
C LEU A 368 0.75 -14.51 8.65
N ALA A 369 1.10 -15.28 9.66
CA ALA A 369 2.43 -15.87 9.81
C ALA A 369 2.66 -17.09 8.89
N ASN A 370 1.58 -17.69 8.38
CA ASN A 370 1.65 -18.84 7.50
C ASN A 370 1.16 -18.49 6.08
N PRO A 371 2.07 -18.17 5.15
CA PRO A 371 1.72 -17.71 3.81
C PRO A 371 0.99 -18.77 2.96
N GLU A 372 1.06 -20.05 3.32
CA GLU A 372 0.40 -21.13 2.57
C GLU A 372 -1.10 -21.20 2.86
N VAL A 373 -1.55 -20.59 3.96
CA VAL A 373 -2.95 -20.70 4.44
C VAL A 373 -3.84 -19.64 3.81
N TYR A 374 -3.31 -18.52 3.33
CA TYR A 374 -4.08 -17.44 2.74
C TYR A 374 -3.41 -16.89 1.48
N GLY A 375 -4.20 -16.24 0.64
CA GLY A 375 -3.72 -15.46 -0.51
C GLY A 375 -4.19 -14.00 -0.44
N PHE A 376 -3.74 -13.21 -1.40
CA PHE A 376 -4.31 -11.90 -1.63
C PHE A 376 -5.43 -11.98 -2.66
N GLY A 377 -6.60 -11.45 -2.31
CA GLY A 377 -7.63 -11.13 -3.26
C GLY A 377 -7.47 -9.68 -3.75
N LEU A 378 -8.09 -9.37 -4.90
CA LEU A 378 -7.95 -8.10 -5.60
C LEU A 378 -9.30 -7.42 -5.82
N ILE A 379 -9.29 -6.09 -5.77
CA ILE A 379 -10.41 -5.21 -6.13
C ILE A 379 -9.89 -4.09 -7.05
N ASP A 380 -10.77 -3.52 -7.88
CA ASP A 380 -10.46 -2.39 -8.75
C ASP A 380 -9.42 -2.70 -9.86
N LEU A 381 -9.82 -3.58 -10.77
CA LEU A 381 -8.98 -4.10 -11.85
C LEU A 381 -9.02 -3.25 -13.13
N GLU A 382 -9.58 -2.03 -13.09
CA GLU A 382 -9.79 -1.20 -14.28
C GLU A 382 -8.51 -0.77 -15.02
N THR A 383 -7.36 -0.74 -14.31
CA THR A 383 -6.05 -0.39 -14.90
C THR A 383 -5.27 -1.58 -15.41
N ALA A 384 -5.72 -2.80 -15.11
CA ALA A 384 -5.03 -4.02 -15.45
C ALA A 384 -4.96 -4.25 -16.98
N VAL A 385 -3.89 -4.93 -17.41
CA VAL A 385 -3.63 -5.25 -18.82
C VAL A 385 -3.08 -6.66 -18.96
N CYS A 386 -3.62 -7.40 -19.95
CA CYS A 386 -3.14 -8.71 -20.34
C CYS A 386 -2.11 -8.61 -21.45
N PHE A 387 -1.17 -9.55 -21.51
CA PHE A 387 -0.12 -9.67 -22.51
C PHE A 387 -0.30 -10.99 -23.26
N ASP A 388 -1.11 -11.00 -24.31
CA ASP A 388 -1.25 -12.20 -25.10
C ASP A 388 0.01 -12.43 -25.95
N PRO A 389 0.52 -13.67 -26.03
CA PRO A 389 1.72 -13.96 -26.80
C PRO A 389 1.57 -13.50 -28.26
N GLY A 390 2.57 -12.76 -28.76
CA GLY A 390 2.56 -12.24 -30.14
C GLY A 390 1.67 -11.04 -30.39
N GLN A 391 0.97 -10.51 -29.39
CA GLN A 391 0.15 -9.31 -29.49
C GLN A 391 0.77 -8.13 -28.73
N THR A 392 0.57 -6.93 -29.26
CA THR A 392 0.88 -5.70 -28.53
C THR A 392 -0.15 -5.52 -27.41
N PRO A 393 0.29 -5.30 -26.17
CA PRO A 393 -0.62 -5.05 -25.06
C PRO A 393 -1.62 -3.94 -25.36
N GLY A 394 -2.90 -4.15 -25.03
CA GLY A 394 -3.94 -3.13 -25.18
C GLY A 394 -3.59 -1.84 -24.40
N GLN A 395 -4.14 -0.70 -24.86
CA GLN A 395 -3.95 0.57 -24.16
C GLN A 395 -4.65 0.53 -22.80
N PRO A 396 -3.92 0.53 -21.66
CA PRO A 396 -4.56 0.60 -20.34
C PRO A 396 -5.02 2.02 -20.02
N LEU A 397 -5.84 2.16 -18.99
CA LEU A 397 -6.15 3.46 -18.42
C LEU A 397 -4.87 4.14 -17.91
N LEU A 398 -4.73 5.43 -18.24
CA LEU A 398 -3.58 6.23 -17.81
C LEU A 398 -3.82 6.74 -16.38
N ALA A 399 -3.66 5.88 -15.42
CA ALA A 399 -3.88 6.12 -14.01
C ALA A 399 -2.88 5.34 -13.16
N GLY A 400 -2.82 5.67 -11.88
CA GLY A 400 -2.02 5.01 -10.86
C GLY A 400 -1.97 5.86 -9.60
N THR A 401 -1.90 5.23 -8.44
CA THR A 401 -1.83 5.91 -7.15
C THR A 401 -0.43 6.48 -6.93
N PRO A 402 -0.26 7.78 -6.67
CA PRO A 402 1.05 8.46 -6.69
C PRO A 402 2.16 7.78 -5.89
N ALA A 403 1.84 7.20 -4.72
CA ALA A 403 2.84 6.54 -3.86
C ALA A 403 3.33 5.18 -4.43
N TYR A 404 2.60 4.59 -5.37
CA TYR A 404 2.84 3.27 -5.95
C TYR A 404 3.02 3.31 -7.46
N ALA A 405 2.88 4.47 -8.09
CA ALA A 405 2.96 4.63 -9.54
C ALA A 405 4.29 5.23 -9.98
N THR A 406 4.67 4.93 -11.22
CA THR A 406 5.84 5.50 -11.92
C THR A 406 5.39 6.39 -13.07
N PRO A 407 6.24 7.24 -13.65
CA PRO A 407 5.87 8.09 -14.78
C PRO A 407 5.26 7.32 -15.96
N SER A 408 5.70 6.07 -16.20
CA SER A 408 5.20 5.23 -17.29
C SER A 408 3.69 4.92 -17.21
N HIS A 409 3.06 5.03 -16.03
CA HIS A 409 1.62 4.89 -15.87
C HIS A 409 0.81 5.97 -16.62
N LEU A 410 1.41 7.13 -16.83
CA LEU A 410 0.75 8.31 -17.39
C LEU A 410 0.93 8.46 -18.89
N PHE A 411 1.75 7.62 -19.52
CA PHE A 411 2.04 7.71 -20.97
C PHE A 411 1.39 6.58 -21.76
N ALA A 412 0.90 6.92 -22.96
CA ALA A 412 0.27 5.94 -23.83
C ALA A 412 1.27 4.94 -24.41
N ASN A 413 0.78 3.73 -24.75
CA ASN A 413 1.59 2.64 -25.27
C ASN A 413 2.48 3.07 -26.46
N LYS A 414 1.94 3.85 -27.39
CA LYS A 414 2.70 4.36 -28.56
C LYS A 414 3.96 5.14 -28.18
N HIS A 415 3.93 5.87 -27.08
CA HIS A 415 5.09 6.64 -26.60
C HIS A 415 6.07 5.75 -25.84
N LEU A 416 5.55 4.81 -25.03
CA LEU A 416 6.38 3.87 -24.28
C LEU A 416 7.08 2.88 -25.22
N GLU A 417 6.42 2.42 -26.28
CA GLU A 417 7.02 1.54 -27.27
C GLU A 417 8.20 2.18 -28.00
N ASN A 418 8.10 3.47 -28.34
CA ASN A 418 9.22 4.22 -28.92
C ASN A 418 10.42 4.36 -27.96
N LEU A 419 10.15 4.43 -26.65
CA LEU A 419 11.18 4.53 -25.61
C LEU A 419 11.79 3.16 -25.27
N TYR A 420 10.99 2.12 -25.31
CA TYR A 420 11.31 0.76 -24.91
C TYR A 420 10.84 -0.26 -25.97
N PRO A 421 11.41 -0.27 -27.17
CA PRO A 421 10.95 -1.14 -28.25
C PRO A 421 10.91 -2.62 -27.83
N GLY A 422 9.78 -3.28 -28.05
CA GLY A 422 9.55 -4.68 -27.67
C GLY A 422 9.59 -4.97 -26.17
N GLN A 423 9.49 -3.95 -25.32
CA GLN A 423 9.60 -4.10 -23.85
C GLN A 423 8.35 -3.62 -23.09
N LEU A 424 7.26 -3.34 -23.80
CA LEU A 424 6.07 -2.73 -23.20
C LEU A 424 5.46 -3.62 -22.09
N ALA A 425 5.29 -4.92 -22.35
CA ALA A 425 4.81 -5.89 -21.39
C ALA A 425 5.70 -5.94 -20.14
N ARG A 426 7.03 -5.93 -20.33
CA ARG A 426 7.98 -5.87 -19.22
C ARG A 426 7.86 -4.57 -18.42
N THR A 427 7.69 -3.44 -19.09
CA THR A 427 7.52 -2.14 -18.45
C THR A 427 6.29 -2.15 -17.52
N PHE A 428 5.16 -2.68 -18.01
CA PHE A 428 3.95 -2.78 -17.19
C PHE A 428 4.11 -3.73 -16.00
N TYR A 429 4.70 -4.90 -16.23
CA TYR A 429 4.98 -5.84 -15.16
C TYR A 429 5.90 -5.25 -14.08
N MET A 430 6.92 -4.47 -14.46
CA MET A 430 7.82 -3.83 -13.51
C MET A 430 7.21 -2.62 -12.78
N GLN A 431 6.07 -2.08 -13.26
CA GLN A 431 5.27 -1.13 -12.50
C GLN A 431 4.73 -1.77 -11.20
N ASP A 432 4.24 -3.00 -11.28
CA ASP A 432 3.77 -3.75 -10.10
C ASP A 432 4.92 -4.11 -9.15
N TRP A 433 6.13 -4.35 -9.68
CA TRP A 433 7.32 -4.55 -8.85
C TRP A 433 7.70 -3.30 -8.06
N TYR A 434 7.64 -2.12 -8.70
CA TYR A 434 7.85 -0.85 -8.00
C TYR A 434 6.83 -0.65 -6.86
N ALA A 435 5.56 -0.92 -7.14
CA ALA A 435 4.51 -0.86 -6.15
C ALA A 435 4.74 -1.85 -5.00
N ALA A 436 5.13 -3.09 -5.29
CA ALA A 436 5.43 -4.12 -4.31
C ALA A 436 6.57 -3.71 -3.36
N VAL A 437 7.61 -3.02 -3.84
CA VAL A 437 8.66 -2.44 -2.97
C VAL A 437 8.05 -1.48 -1.95
N GLY A 438 7.17 -0.58 -2.40
CA GLY A 438 6.46 0.35 -1.53
C GLY A 438 5.59 -0.36 -0.49
N ILE A 439 4.88 -1.41 -0.91
CA ILE A 439 4.04 -2.24 -0.06
C ILE A 439 4.88 -2.99 0.99
N MET A 440 5.91 -3.71 0.57
CA MET A 440 6.79 -4.47 1.48
C MET A 440 7.42 -3.54 2.52
N PHE A 441 7.90 -2.37 2.11
CA PHE A 441 8.43 -1.38 3.04
C PHE A 441 7.37 -0.89 4.04
N ASN A 442 6.14 -0.66 3.57
CA ASN A 442 5.02 -0.26 4.42
C ASN A 442 4.67 -1.36 5.44
N VAL A 443 4.64 -2.62 5.02
CA VAL A 443 4.44 -3.79 5.88
C VAL A 443 5.51 -3.89 6.97
N ILE A 444 6.79 -3.64 6.65
CA ILE A 444 7.88 -3.72 7.62
C ILE A 444 7.88 -2.55 8.61
N THR A 445 7.53 -1.35 8.14
CA THR A 445 7.79 -0.10 8.87
C THR A 445 6.55 0.65 9.34
N GLY A 446 5.38 0.39 8.75
CA GLY A 446 4.15 1.17 8.91
C GLY A 446 4.23 2.56 8.22
N ARG A 447 5.17 2.76 7.28
CA ARG A 447 5.40 4.05 6.61
C ARG A 447 5.44 3.90 5.09
N LEU A 448 4.96 4.92 4.39
CA LEU A 448 5.08 4.98 2.94
C LEU A 448 6.55 5.19 2.53
N LEU A 449 7.05 4.38 1.60
CA LEU A 449 8.42 4.50 1.10
C LEU A 449 8.60 5.74 0.22
N PHE A 450 7.72 5.96 -0.75
CA PHE A 450 7.87 6.97 -1.80
C PHE A 450 6.96 8.20 -1.60
N ALA A 451 6.87 8.74 -0.36
CA ALA A 451 6.01 9.87 -0.06
C ALA A 451 6.47 11.20 -0.69
N LYS A 452 7.80 11.44 -0.77
CA LYS A 452 8.37 12.63 -1.45
C LYS A 452 8.23 12.47 -2.97
N THR A 453 8.55 11.29 -3.49
CA THR A 453 8.44 10.94 -4.92
C THR A 453 7.00 11.05 -5.42
N ALA A 454 6.02 10.64 -4.61
CA ALA A 454 4.59 10.75 -4.94
C ALA A 454 4.15 12.18 -5.25
N ARG A 455 4.77 13.19 -4.63
CA ARG A 455 4.44 14.62 -4.85
C ARG A 455 4.81 15.10 -6.25
N LEU A 456 5.68 14.38 -6.97
CA LEU A 456 6.03 14.69 -8.35
C LEU A 456 4.94 14.27 -9.35
N MET A 457 4.09 13.30 -9.02
CA MET A 457 3.09 12.76 -9.95
C MET A 457 2.06 13.81 -10.44
N PRO A 458 1.49 14.68 -9.58
CA PRO A 458 0.63 15.78 -10.04
C PRO A 458 1.35 16.78 -10.95
N GLU A 459 2.65 17.05 -10.71
CA GLU A 459 3.46 17.92 -11.57
C GLU A 459 3.65 17.29 -12.95
N ILE A 460 3.94 16.00 -13.00
CA ILE A 460 4.07 15.20 -14.21
C ILE A 460 2.76 15.24 -15.02
N MET A 461 1.62 15.08 -14.35
CA MET A 461 0.30 15.15 -14.99
C MET A 461 0.04 16.53 -15.58
N ARG A 462 0.40 17.61 -14.88
CA ARG A 462 0.26 18.99 -15.37
C ARG A 462 1.16 19.25 -16.58
N ALA A 463 2.43 18.89 -16.50
CA ALA A 463 3.39 19.04 -17.59
C ALA A 463 2.91 18.31 -18.88
N LYS A 464 2.37 17.08 -18.73
CA LYS A 464 1.79 16.36 -19.83
C LYS A 464 0.56 17.04 -20.43
N LYS A 465 -0.32 17.65 -19.61
CA LYS A 465 -1.52 18.35 -20.10
C LYS A 465 -1.20 19.65 -20.87
N GLN A 466 -0.08 20.29 -20.57
CA GLN A 466 0.36 21.52 -21.26
C GLN A 466 0.78 21.29 -22.71
N GLY A 467 0.85 20.04 -23.15
CA GLY A 467 0.85 19.64 -24.54
C GLY A 467 2.24 19.40 -25.13
N THR A 468 2.41 18.21 -25.67
CA THR A 468 3.44 17.89 -26.65
C THR A 468 2.74 17.66 -27.98
N LYS A 469 3.18 18.37 -29.01
CA LYS A 469 2.58 18.29 -30.38
C LYS A 469 3.16 17.11 -31.17
N SER A 470 4.30 16.56 -30.76
CA SER A 470 4.99 15.49 -31.50
C SER A 470 5.39 14.32 -30.60
N ILE A 471 5.65 13.16 -31.21
CA ILE A 471 6.19 11.98 -30.52
C ILE A 471 7.57 12.27 -29.93
N ALA A 472 8.42 13.02 -30.65
CA ALA A 472 9.77 13.37 -30.20
C ALA A 472 9.72 14.27 -28.97
N GLU A 473 8.86 15.29 -28.92
CA GLU A 473 8.65 16.15 -27.76
C GLU A 473 8.13 15.36 -26.55
N THR A 474 7.18 14.44 -26.80
CA THR A 474 6.67 13.56 -25.73
C THR A 474 7.77 12.66 -25.18
N ALA A 475 8.66 12.13 -26.03
CA ALA A 475 9.79 11.31 -25.60
C ALA A 475 10.82 12.13 -24.81
N ALA A 476 11.12 13.36 -25.23
CA ALA A 476 12.01 14.27 -24.50
C ALA A 476 11.44 14.64 -23.14
N LEU A 477 10.14 15.00 -23.08
CA LEU A 477 9.43 15.28 -21.84
C LEU A 477 9.48 14.07 -20.90
N TYR A 478 9.19 12.87 -21.40
CA TYR A 478 9.25 11.64 -20.59
C TYR A 478 10.64 11.41 -20.00
N LYS A 479 11.71 11.58 -20.78
CA LYS A 479 13.09 11.41 -20.30
C LYS A 479 13.43 12.36 -19.17
N THR A 480 13.07 13.64 -19.31
CA THR A 480 13.31 14.66 -18.29
C THR A 480 12.54 14.35 -17.00
N ILE A 481 11.26 14.07 -17.11
CA ILE A 481 10.36 13.75 -15.99
C ILE A 481 10.80 12.46 -15.30
N SER A 482 11.07 11.40 -16.09
CA SER A 482 11.50 10.11 -15.59
C SER A 482 12.86 10.23 -14.88
N GLY A 483 13.79 11.03 -15.40
CA GLY A 483 15.07 11.30 -14.76
C GLY A 483 14.91 11.89 -13.36
N ARG A 484 14.14 12.97 -13.23
CA ARG A 484 13.86 13.63 -11.95
C ARG A 484 13.12 12.69 -10.97
N PHE A 485 12.13 11.93 -11.47
CA PHE A 485 11.39 10.98 -10.67
C PHE A 485 12.31 9.91 -10.07
N TRP A 486 13.11 9.24 -10.90
CA TRP A 486 13.97 8.16 -10.45
C TRP A 486 15.11 8.62 -9.55
N GLU A 487 15.66 9.81 -9.78
CA GLU A 487 16.64 10.42 -8.89
C GLU A 487 16.06 10.66 -7.49
N THR A 488 14.83 11.21 -7.43
CA THR A 488 14.11 11.43 -6.17
C THR A 488 13.79 10.09 -5.50
N ALA A 489 13.31 9.09 -6.26
CA ALA A 489 12.96 7.77 -5.73
C ALA A 489 14.17 7.03 -5.14
N ILE A 490 15.34 7.09 -5.79
CA ILE A 490 16.59 6.49 -5.29
C ILE A 490 17.02 7.18 -3.99
N ASN A 491 17.01 8.50 -3.96
CA ASN A 491 17.42 9.25 -2.78
C ASN A 491 16.48 8.98 -1.60
N GLU A 492 15.17 8.96 -1.84
CA GLU A 492 14.18 8.64 -0.82
C GLU A 492 14.29 7.17 -0.36
N PHE A 493 14.53 6.23 -1.27
CA PHE A 493 14.77 4.83 -0.94
C PHE A 493 15.98 4.69 -0.01
N ARG A 494 17.12 5.30 -0.34
CA ARG A 494 18.35 5.27 0.48
C ARG A 494 18.13 5.90 1.84
N GLU A 495 17.54 7.09 1.88
CA GLU A 495 17.23 7.79 3.13
C GLU A 495 16.40 6.90 4.08
N LYS A 496 15.30 6.36 3.57
CA LYS A 496 14.37 5.58 4.40
C LYS A 496 14.90 4.20 4.77
N THR A 497 15.59 3.52 3.87
CA THR A 497 16.23 2.24 4.22
C THR A 497 17.32 2.41 5.28
N ASN A 498 18.04 3.53 5.29
CA ASN A 498 19.00 3.86 6.36
C ASN A 498 18.29 4.16 7.69
N ILE A 499 17.20 4.96 7.69
CA ILE A 499 16.43 5.26 8.91
C ILE A 499 15.88 3.97 9.55
N PHE A 500 15.48 3.01 8.74
CA PHE A 500 14.89 1.74 9.21
C PHE A 500 15.87 0.56 9.13
N ALA A 501 17.18 0.81 9.02
CA ALA A 501 18.19 -0.24 8.81
C ALA A 501 18.15 -1.36 9.87
N GLY A 502 17.92 -1.01 11.13
CA GLY A 502 17.80 -2.00 12.22
C GLY A 502 16.65 -2.99 11.99
N ARG A 503 15.45 -2.51 11.62
CA ARG A 503 14.30 -3.37 11.35
C ARG A 503 14.48 -4.21 10.09
N LEU A 504 15.00 -3.59 9.04
CA LEU A 504 15.24 -4.26 7.75
C LEU A 504 16.29 -5.35 7.89
N SER A 505 17.35 -5.14 8.69
CA SER A 505 18.39 -6.13 8.94
C SER A 505 17.94 -7.26 9.87
N ALA A 506 17.05 -6.96 10.83
CA ALA A 506 16.47 -7.96 11.73
C ALA A 506 15.46 -8.89 11.03
N LEU A 507 14.92 -8.44 9.90
CA LEU A 507 14.03 -9.25 9.08
C LEU A 507 14.86 -10.19 8.20
N GLU A 508 15.07 -11.41 8.64
CA GLU A 508 15.70 -12.48 7.87
C GLU A 508 14.67 -13.58 7.57
N MET A 509 14.57 -14.00 6.30
CA MET A 509 13.58 -14.97 5.84
C MET A 509 14.15 -15.91 4.80
N GLU A 510 13.68 -17.15 4.83
CA GLU A 510 13.85 -18.10 3.73
C GLU A 510 12.69 -17.94 2.77
N LEU A 511 13.01 -17.72 1.49
CA LEU A 511 11.99 -17.63 0.47
C LEU A 511 11.64 -19.04 -0.03
N PRO A 512 10.35 -19.34 -0.29
CA PRO A 512 9.95 -20.57 -0.98
C PRO A 512 10.71 -20.77 -2.30
N GLY A 513 10.97 -22.03 -2.66
CA GLY A 513 11.80 -22.39 -3.82
C GLY A 513 11.32 -21.74 -5.13
N HIS A 514 10.02 -21.67 -5.36
CA HIS A 514 9.42 -21.05 -6.56
C HIS A 514 9.67 -19.52 -6.60
N LEU A 515 9.66 -18.83 -5.46
CA LEU A 515 9.98 -17.40 -5.38
C LEU A 515 11.46 -17.12 -5.58
N ASN A 516 12.33 -17.97 -5.01
CA ASN A 516 13.75 -17.91 -5.30
C ASN A 516 14.03 -18.06 -6.79
N GLU A 517 13.35 -19.01 -7.43
CA GLU A 517 13.47 -19.24 -8.87
C GLU A 517 12.94 -18.06 -9.68
N LEU A 518 11.78 -17.48 -9.30
CA LEU A 518 11.23 -16.27 -9.91
C LEU A 518 12.24 -15.11 -9.92
N LEU A 519 12.80 -14.78 -8.74
CA LEU A 519 13.75 -13.70 -8.60
C LEU A 519 15.06 -13.96 -9.37
N ARG A 520 15.55 -15.18 -9.33
CA ARG A 520 16.73 -15.62 -10.09
C ARG A 520 16.51 -15.57 -11.60
N LYS A 521 15.33 -16.00 -12.08
CA LYS A 521 14.96 -15.91 -13.50
C LYS A 521 14.96 -14.46 -13.99
N GLU A 522 14.48 -13.51 -13.17
CA GLU A 522 14.54 -12.09 -13.52
C GLU A 522 15.97 -11.57 -13.58
N ALA A 523 16.85 -11.97 -12.64
CA ALA A 523 18.26 -11.62 -12.70
C ALA A 523 18.95 -12.17 -13.95
N LYS A 524 18.72 -13.46 -14.29
CA LYS A 524 19.27 -14.12 -15.48
C LYS A 524 18.78 -13.47 -16.79
N LYS A 525 17.51 -13.09 -16.87
CA LYS A 525 16.97 -12.37 -18.05
C LYS A 525 17.71 -11.05 -18.28
N GLU A 526 17.96 -10.29 -17.20
CA GLU A 526 18.69 -9.04 -17.32
C GLU A 526 20.16 -9.27 -17.69
N GLN A 527 20.82 -10.27 -17.10
CA GLN A 527 22.20 -10.64 -17.50
C GLN A 527 22.29 -10.95 -19.00
N LYS A 528 21.30 -11.67 -19.56
CA LYS A 528 21.22 -11.95 -20.99
C LYS A 528 21.08 -10.67 -21.82
N LEU A 529 20.22 -9.75 -21.41
CA LEU A 529 20.06 -8.45 -22.08
C LEU A 529 21.34 -7.62 -22.03
N ILE A 530 22.03 -7.60 -20.89
CA ILE A 530 23.31 -6.92 -20.73
C ILE A 530 24.35 -7.52 -21.66
N LYS A 531 24.45 -8.85 -21.72
CA LYS A 531 25.41 -9.52 -22.63
C LYS A 531 25.15 -9.13 -24.09
N THR A 532 23.91 -9.18 -24.54
CA THR A 532 23.53 -8.73 -25.89
C THR A 532 23.92 -7.27 -26.15
N HIS A 533 23.77 -6.40 -25.15
CA HIS A 533 24.12 -4.99 -25.30
C HIS A 533 25.63 -4.77 -25.31
N ILE A 534 26.40 -5.51 -24.52
CA ILE A 534 27.89 -5.50 -24.59
C ILE A 534 28.35 -5.90 -25.98
N ASP A 535 27.80 -7.00 -26.53
CA ASP A 535 28.15 -7.47 -27.88
C ASP A 535 27.82 -6.42 -28.94
N PHE A 536 26.69 -5.73 -28.81
CA PHE A 536 26.32 -4.63 -29.70
C PHE A 536 27.29 -3.44 -29.62
N LEU A 537 27.70 -3.04 -28.40
CA LEU A 537 28.65 -1.96 -28.19
C LEU A 537 30.03 -2.28 -28.79
N LEU A 538 30.50 -3.49 -28.60
CA LEU A 538 31.78 -3.94 -29.14
C LEU A 538 31.79 -4.01 -30.68
N LYS A 539 30.68 -4.39 -31.30
CA LYS A 539 30.54 -4.38 -32.76
C LYS A 539 30.61 -2.99 -33.40
N LYS A 540 30.24 -1.93 -32.66
CA LYS A 540 30.30 -0.55 -33.15
C LYS A 540 31.72 -0.01 -33.35
N SER A 541 32.72 -0.62 -32.74
CA SER A 541 34.13 -0.24 -32.88
C SER A 541 34.88 -1.32 -33.65
N PRO A 542 35.37 -1.07 -34.88
CA PRO A 542 36.14 -2.05 -35.62
C PRO A 542 37.34 -2.61 -34.87
N GLU A 543 37.98 -1.77 -34.07
CA GLU A 543 39.11 -2.13 -33.24
C GLU A 543 38.70 -3.10 -32.13
N MET A 544 37.57 -2.86 -31.43
CA MET A 544 37.07 -3.70 -30.33
C MET A 544 36.42 -4.99 -30.85
N ASN A 545 35.86 -4.97 -32.04
CA ASN A 545 35.21 -6.14 -32.63
C ASN A 545 36.20 -7.32 -32.81
N ARG A 546 37.49 -7.05 -33.08
CA ARG A 546 38.55 -8.07 -33.13
C ARG A 546 38.73 -8.81 -31.78
N TYR A 547 38.47 -8.13 -30.65
CA TYR A 547 38.64 -8.67 -29.34
C TYR A 547 37.29 -8.95 -28.63
N ARG A 548 36.19 -8.99 -29.40
CA ARG A 548 34.83 -9.08 -28.91
C ARG A 548 34.65 -10.23 -27.94
N ASP A 549 35.04 -11.45 -28.33
CA ASP A 549 34.82 -12.64 -27.50
C ASP A 549 35.65 -12.62 -26.22
N LYS A 550 36.89 -12.11 -26.31
CA LYS A 550 37.76 -11.92 -25.15
C LYS A 550 37.18 -10.90 -24.17
N ILE A 551 36.71 -9.78 -24.65
CA ILE A 551 36.15 -8.69 -23.81
C ILE A 551 34.74 -9.11 -23.30
N SER A 552 33.94 -9.76 -24.12
CA SER A 552 32.59 -10.24 -23.75
C SER A 552 32.65 -11.31 -22.65
N ASN A 553 33.71 -12.07 -22.53
CA ASN A 553 33.91 -13.08 -21.49
C ASN A 553 34.80 -12.61 -20.32
N ALA A 554 35.41 -11.42 -20.43
CA ALA A 554 36.28 -10.87 -19.37
C ALA A 554 35.47 -10.41 -18.15
N SER A 555 36.12 -10.40 -16.98
CA SER A 555 35.58 -9.79 -15.76
C SER A 555 35.58 -8.25 -15.84
N HIS A 556 34.79 -7.61 -14.95
CA HIS A 556 34.84 -6.14 -14.80
C HIS A 556 36.25 -5.63 -14.55
N SER A 557 36.99 -6.26 -13.62
CA SER A 557 38.38 -5.89 -13.29
C SER A 557 39.32 -6.02 -14.47
N SER A 558 39.17 -7.07 -15.27
CA SER A 558 39.97 -7.27 -16.50
C SER A 558 39.68 -6.17 -17.53
N VAL A 559 38.39 -5.79 -17.72
CA VAL A 559 38.02 -4.69 -18.63
C VAL A 559 38.55 -3.35 -18.10
N ALA A 560 38.50 -3.11 -16.81
CA ALA A 560 39.10 -1.90 -16.20
C ALA A 560 40.61 -1.82 -16.44
N GLY A 561 41.31 -2.94 -16.31
CA GLY A 561 42.74 -3.04 -16.67
C GLY A 561 43.01 -2.73 -18.14
N ILE A 562 42.16 -3.24 -19.06
CA ILE A 562 42.26 -2.91 -20.49
C ILE A 562 42.09 -1.41 -20.72
N ILE A 563 41.13 -0.77 -20.05
CA ILE A 563 40.89 0.68 -20.15
C ILE A 563 42.12 1.46 -19.69
N LYS A 564 42.72 1.07 -18.54
CA LYS A 564 43.92 1.72 -18.01
C LYS A 564 45.09 1.63 -19.01
N LYS A 565 45.34 0.43 -19.53
CA LYS A 565 46.39 0.22 -20.53
C LYS A 565 46.13 0.99 -21.83
N TYR A 566 44.86 1.01 -22.30
CA TYR A 566 44.51 1.73 -23.53
C TYR A 566 44.71 3.24 -23.40
N LYS A 567 44.36 3.83 -22.26
CA LYS A 567 44.57 5.25 -21.94
C LYS A 567 46.06 5.62 -21.87
N SER A 568 46.89 4.74 -21.34
CA SER A 568 48.35 5.00 -21.24
C SER A 568 49.05 4.89 -22.60
N THR A 569 48.60 4.01 -23.48
CA THR A 569 49.20 3.79 -24.81
C THR A 569 48.71 4.73 -25.89
N ARG A 570 47.51 5.28 -25.75
CA ARG A 570 46.84 6.19 -26.70
C ARG A 570 46.18 7.36 -25.96
N PRO A 571 46.98 8.30 -25.45
CA PRO A 571 46.39 9.47 -24.78
C PRO A 571 45.56 10.27 -25.76
N ALA A 572 44.34 10.65 -25.36
CA ALA A 572 43.52 11.57 -26.10
C ALA A 572 44.04 13.01 -25.95
N PRO A 573 43.84 13.89 -26.93
CA PRO A 573 44.10 15.32 -26.77
C PRO A 573 43.38 15.87 -25.55
N ALA A 574 43.95 16.89 -24.91
CA ALA A 574 43.41 17.50 -23.70
C ALA A 574 41.92 17.92 -23.92
N GLY A 575 41.03 17.43 -23.08
CA GLY A 575 39.58 17.70 -23.13
C GLY A 575 38.77 16.80 -24.05
N GLN A 576 39.38 15.87 -24.81
CA GLN A 576 38.65 14.92 -25.66
C GLN A 576 38.74 13.48 -25.12
N THR A 577 37.65 12.77 -25.09
CA THR A 577 37.62 11.34 -24.74
C THR A 577 37.54 10.53 -26.03
N ASN A 578 38.50 9.61 -26.25
CA ASN A 578 38.50 8.74 -27.42
C ASN A 578 37.21 7.85 -27.42
N ALA A 579 36.55 7.73 -28.56
CA ALA A 579 35.30 6.95 -28.73
C ALA A 579 35.45 5.49 -28.25
N THR A 580 36.60 4.85 -28.50
CA THR A 580 36.90 3.51 -27.99
C THR A 580 36.96 3.45 -26.47
N THR A 581 37.55 4.46 -25.83
CA THR A 581 37.57 4.57 -24.35
C THR A 581 36.17 4.74 -23.78
N GLN A 582 35.30 5.50 -24.46
CA GLN A 582 33.89 5.63 -24.06
C GLN A 582 33.15 4.29 -24.13
N ILE A 583 33.34 3.55 -25.24
CA ILE A 583 32.72 2.23 -25.42
C ILE A 583 33.24 1.26 -24.33
N LEU A 584 34.54 1.17 -24.11
CA LEU A 584 35.12 0.32 -23.08
C LEU A 584 34.62 0.68 -21.67
N SER A 585 34.47 1.97 -21.37
CA SER A 585 33.92 2.43 -20.08
C SER A 585 32.46 2.01 -19.90
N LEU A 586 31.66 2.06 -20.96
CA LEU A 586 30.29 1.53 -20.95
C LEU A 586 30.27 0.01 -20.75
N VAL A 587 31.15 -0.72 -21.48
CA VAL A 587 31.30 -2.18 -21.32
C VAL A 587 31.69 -2.53 -19.89
N ALA A 588 32.64 -1.83 -19.28
CA ALA A 588 33.05 -2.05 -17.90
C ALA A 588 31.87 -1.88 -16.93
N ARG A 589 31.05 -0.82 -17.09
CA ARG A 589 29.84 -0.63 -16.28
C ARG A 589 28.84 -1.77 -16.47
N HIS A 590 28.64 -2.25 -17.68
CA HIS A 590 27.78 -3.41 -17.94
C HIS A 590 28.32 -4.69 -17.31
N LYS A 591 29.65 -4.90 -17.34
CA LYS A 591 30.29 -6.04 -16.68
C LYS A 591 30.15 -5.99 -15.17
N TYR A 592 30.39 -4.84 -14.57
CA TYR A 592 30.13 -4.61 -13.15
C TYR A 592 28.70 -4.99 -12.77
N ARG A 593 27.73 -4.55 -13.57
CA ARG A 593 26.32 -4.87 -13.38
C ARG A 593 26.05 -6.36 -13.52
N GLN A 594 26.66 -7.04 -14.49
CA GLN A 594 26.49 -8.47 -14.73
C GLN A 594 26.98 -9.31 -13.55
N GLU A 595 28.18 -8.99 -13.03
CA GLU A 595 28.76 -9.66 -11.84
C GLU A 595 27.88 -9.42 -10.61
N HIS A 596 27.44 -8.18 -10.42
CA HIS A 596 26.54 -7.82 -9.34
C HIS A 596 25.23 -8.66 -9.35
N LEU A 597 24.63 -8.84 -10.51
CA LEU A 597 23.46 -9.68 -10.66
C LEU A 597 23.72 -11.16 -10.37
N GLN A 598 24.89 -11.63 -10.72
CA GLN A 598 25.31 -13.01 -10.43
C GLN A 598 25.44 -13.24 -8.91
N HIS A 599 26.13 -12.33 -8.22
CA HIS A 599 26.27 -12.38 -6.77
C HIS A 599 24.91 -12.25 -6.05
N ALA A 600 24.06 -11.33 -6.50
CA ALA A 600 22.73 -11.19 -5.95
C ALA A 600 21.89 -12.47 -6.17
N GLY A 601 21.97 -13.09 -7.36
CA GLY A 601 21.32 -14.36 -7.65
C GLY A 601 21.79 -15.52 -6.78
N ASN A 602 23.08 -15.55 -6.46
CA ASN A 602 23.66 -16.55 -5.54
C ASN A 602 23.18 -16.34 -4.09
N ARG A 603 23.06 -15.08 -3.66
CA ARG A 603 22.57 -14.74 -2.33
C ARG A 603 21.12 -15.18 -2.09
N LEU A 604 20.29 -15.18 -3.12
CA LEU A 604 18.91 -15.68 -3.06
C LEU A 604 18.80 -17.19 -2.74
N SER A 605 19.90 -17.94 -2.72
CA SER A 605 19.89 -19.39 -2.42
C SER A 605 19.82 -19.72 -0.93
N GLY A 606 19.95 -18.74 -0.06
CA GLY A 606 19.87 -18.91 1.39
C GLY A 606 18.95 -17.85 2.01
N PRO A 607 18.98 -17.72 3.34
CA PRO A 607 18.21 -16.70 4.03
C PRO A 607 18.54 -15.30 3.54
N VAL A 608 17.52 -14.51 3.23
CA VAL A 608 17.63 -13.15 2.72
C VAL A 608 17.19 -12.14 3.76
N LYS A 609 17.94 -11.04 3.89
CA LYS A 609 17.56 -9.91 4.75
C LYS A 609 16.61 -8.98 4.04
N GLY A 610 15.74 -8.31 4.81
CA GLY A 610 14.72 -7.41 4.26
C GLY A 610 15.29 -6.24 3.45
N ASP A 611 16.43 -5.66 3.87
CA ASP A 611 17.10 -4.59 3.14
C ASP A 611 17.67 -5.09 1.78
N PHE A 612 18.24 -6.30 1.75
CA PHE A 612 18.68 -6.92 0.50
C PHE A 612 17.51 -7.18 -0.44
N LEU A 613 16.43 -7.78 0.07
CA LEU A 613 15.25 -8.10 -0.73
C LEU A 613 14.61 -6.86 -1.35
N LEU A 614 14.36 -5.82 -0.54
CA LEU A 614 13.82 -4.56 -1.02
C LEU A 614 14.73 -3.91 -2.07
N SER A 615 16.04 -3.92 -1.82
CA SER A 615 17.03 -3.37 -2.75
C SER A 615 17.06 -4.14 -4.05
N PHE A 616 16.98 -5.46 -4.00
CA PHE A 616 16.96 -6.32 -5.18
C PHE A 616 15.71 -6.06 -6.05
N VAL A 617 14.52 -6.04 -5.44
CA VAL A 617 13.25 -5.82 -6.15
C VAL A 617 13.19 -4.40 -6.74
N PHE A 618 13.59 -3.38 -5.97
CA PHE A 618 13.65 -2.00 -6.43
C PHE A 618 14.60 -1.81 -7.61
N ASP A 619 15.77 -2.42 -7.54
CA ASP A 619 16.77 -2.35 -8.59
C ASP A 619 16.28 -2.98 -9.91
N ARG A 620 15.48 -4.07 -9.85
CA ARG A 620 14.87 -4.66 -11.07
C ARG A 620 13.90 -3.68 -11.72
N ALA A 621 12.99 -3.09 -10.93
CA ALA A 621 12.04 -2.11 -11.42
C ALA A 621 12.73 -0.88 -12.01
N PHE A 622 13.72 -0.34 -11.29
CA PHE A 622 14.51 0.81 -11.72
C PHE A 622 15.22 0.54 -13.06
N TYR A 623 15.96 -0.55 -13.14
CA TYR A 623 16.70 -0.89 -14.36
C TYR A 623 15.81 -1.09 -15.58
N ALA A 624 14.67 -1.74 -15.42
CA ALA A 624 13.75 -1.97 -16.52
C ALA A 624 13.13 -0.68 -17.07
N MET A 625 12.88 0.32 -16.21
CA MET A 625 12.16 1.54 -16.57
C MET A 625 13.04 2.78 -16.76
N HIS A 626 14.32 2.74 -16.38
CA HIS A 626 15.23 3.89 -16.49
C HIS A 626 16.62 3.57 -17.04
N ARG A 627 16.81 2.39 -17.62
CA ARG A 627 18.11 1.83 -18.04
C ARG A 627 18.97 2.71 -18.98
N GLN A 628 18.34 3.46 -19.88
CA GLN A 628 19.10 4.20 -20.93
C GLN A 628 19.85 5.42 -20.38
N GLU A 629 19.28 6.11 -19.39
CA GLU A 629 19.90 7.30 -18.78
C GLU A 629 20.83 6.94 -17.63
N TRP A 630 20.57 5.82 -16.98
CA TRP A 630 21.31 5.38 -15.81
C TRP A 630 22.79 5.06 -16.09
N PHE A 631 23.06 4.35 -17.20
CA PHE A 631 24.44 4.01 -17.60
C PHE A 631 25.34 5.21 -17.86
N LYS A 632 24.76 6.39 -18.05
CA LYS A 632 25.53 7.62 -18.27
C LYS A 632 26.08 8.24 -17.00
N LYS A 633 25.49 8.01 -15.83
CA LYS A 633 25.75 8.80 -14.61
C LYS A 633 26.32 8.04 -13.41
N GLN A 634 25.95 6.79 -13.15
CA GLN A 634 26.41 6.05 -11.96
C GLN A 634 26.49 4.52 -12.17
N PRO A 635 27.43 3.81 -11.52
CA PRO A 635 27.61 2.37 -11.74
C PRO A 635 26.51 1.46 -11.14
N CYS A 636 25.95 1.78 -9.97
CA CYS A 636 24.81 1.06 -9.39
C CYS A 636 24.15 1.90 -8.28
N PRO A 637 22.85 2.22 -8.36
CA PRO A 637 22.20 3.00 -7.30
C PRO A 637 22.09 2.25 -5.97
N ILE A 638 22.27 0.93 -5.97
CA ILE A 638 22.14 0.04 -4.82
C ILE A 638 23.49 -0.57 -4.40
N GLY A 639 24.58 -0.24 -5.12
CA GLY A 639 25.94 -0.67 -4.78
C GLY A 639 26.27 -0.57 -3.30
N PRO A 640 26.02 0.57 -2.62
CA PRO A 640 26.30 0.71 -1.20
C PRO A 640 25.55 -0.27 -0.28
N CYS A 641 24.31 -0.65 -0.62
CA CYS A 641 23.58 -1.67 0.14
C CYS A 641 24.18 -3.06 0.01
N LEU A 642 24.81 -3.36 -1.10
CA LEU A 642 25.41 -4.67 -1.37
C LEU A 642 26.87 -4.74 -0.96
N GLU A 643 27.58 -3.61 -0.95
CA GLU A 643 28.92 -3.46 -0.35
C GLU A 643 28.91 -3.82 1.15
N LYS A 644 27.84 -3.47 1.87
CA LYS A 644 27.63 -3.83 3.28
C LYS A 644 27.61 -5.36 3.52
N TYR A 645 27.31 -6.15 2.52
CA TYR A 645 27.28 -7.62 2.61
C TYR A 645 28.56 -8.28 2.07
N GLY A 646 29.64 -7.54 1.90
CA GLY A 646 30.93 -8.09 1.45
C GLY A 646 30.92 -8.53 -0.01
N ILE A 647 29.93 -8.11 -0.79
CA ILE A 647 29.77 -8.51 -2.20
C ILE A 647 30.71 -7.70 -3.09
N PHE A 648 31.15 -6.53 -2.66
CA PHE A 648 32.23 -5.75 -3.27
C PHE A 648 32.99 -4.94 -2.21
N GLN A 649 34.27 -5.19 -2.07
CA GLN A 649 35.19 -4.14 -1.59
C GLN A 649 35.49 -3.25 -2.80
N SER A 650 35.07 -1.99 -2.76
CA SER A 650 35.53 -1.00 -3.72
C SER A 650 37.05 -0.96 -3.61
N SER A 651 37.75 -1.45 -4.61
CA SER A 651 39.16 -1.07 -4.76
C SER A 651 39.17 0.47 -4.88
N LYS A 652 39.56 1.12 -3.78
CA LYS A 652 39.90 2.55 -3.73
C LYS A 652 40.91 2.92 -4.77
#